data_a7cf3346a3001ceaed157aa55f434f90
#
_entry.id   a7cf3346a3001ceaed157aa55f434f90
#
_cell.length_a   1.000
_cell.length_b   1.000
_cell.length_c   1.000
_cell.angle_alpha   90.00
_cell.angle_beta   90.00
_cell.angle_gamma   90.00
#
_symmetry.space_group_name_H-M   'P 1'
#
loop_
_entity.id
_entity.type
_entity.pdbx_description
1 polymer ?
#
loop_
_entity_poly.entity_id
_entity_poly.type
_entity_poly.pdbx_seq_one_letter_code
_entity_poly.pdbx_strand_id
1 'polypeptide(L)'
;MAKKTTAKQNTNNGESKFKGIRNFFTSERTRFITGLVISIVTIYVGLALISFFFTGGADQSKIENIPLSDLVINRGSVENWTGVRGAFLADLLMNRWFGISSFLILFFLGSVGAKLMNLSRVSLLKRFLFSAAMLIWGSLFFAFIFIRGYEDTFIYLGGQHGYYLSEVMMNNIGIPGTDLLLVGLFLIVAIFTSKRTIPFLQNVFSFGWLKNRLKRDKSETTEVPEEEEDVEGEAEVYAPVEKTAAAPQPVAYREAVEENIGPDEYVFDTETEMRKAEVETEVSQKDDFEFEVARGDDPVVEAGNGNNTIFEVEVPEEEEEFDQSQLGKYDPRLDLSRYMFPTLDLLKFYDSGNVEVNREELEENQQMIKRTLEDFGINIASIKATVGPTVTLYEIIPEAGVRISKIKNLEDDIALSLSALQIRIIAPMPGKGTIGIEVPNNKPQTVSMQSVVASRKFQECTYDLPVAIGRTIVNEVFMFDLCKTPHLLVAGATGQGKSVGLNAIITSLLYKKHPAELKFVMVDPKQVEFSIYSKIERHYLAKLPNADKPIVTEPGDAVATLNSLVIEMENRYKLLVEASARNIKEYNEKFISRRLNPEKGHRFLPYIVAIVDEFADLIATSGKEIELPISRIAAKARAVGIHMILATQRPDTKVITGTIKSNFPSRIAFKVMSQIDSRTILDTPGANRLIGKGDMLVLITGSSEPTRVQCAFVDTPEVEDIVNYVGVQVAYPTAYLLPEYIGEGGESFSAGTVDLSDRDPLFDEAARLIVIQQQGSTSLIQRKFAIGYNRAGRLMDQLEAAGIVGPFEGSKARQVLIQDEYSLEQLLNSLK
;
A
#
# COMPACT_ATOMS: atom_id res chain seq x y z
N MET A 1 73.84 -36.80 -41.50
CA MET A 1 73.45 -35.68 -40.54
C MET A 1 72.46 -34.76 -41.23
N ALA A 2 71.23 -34.91 -40.90
CA ALA A 2 70.06 -34.13 -41.43
C ALA A 2 69.43 -33.32 -40.32
N LYS A 3 69.47 -31.99 -40.44
CA LYS A 3 68.77 -31.04 -39.51
C LYS A 3 67.32 -30.98 -39.85
N LYS A 4 66.50 -31.36 -38.90
CA LYS A 4 65.06 -31.14 -38.91
C LYS A 4 64.74 -29.66 -38.57
N THR A 5 64.18 -28.94 -39.53
CA THR A 5 63.59 -27.60 -39.35
C THR A 5 62.16 -27.79 -38.96
N THR A 6 61.82 -27.44 -37.72
CA THR A 6 60.41 -27.38 -37.21
C THR A 6 59.78 -26.03 -37.59
N ALA A 7 58.71 -26.08 -38.36
CA ALA A 7 57.88 -24.89 -38.72
C ALA A 7 57.11 -24.41 -37.52
N LYS A 8 57.31 -23.15 -37.13
CA LYS A 8 56.40 -22.40 -36.19
C LYS A 8 55.11 -22.04 -36.90
N GLN A 9 54.03 -22.65 -36.52
CA GLN A 9 52.70 -22.21 -36.93
C GLN A 9 52.34 -20.87 -36.28
N ASN A 10 51.90 -19.98 -37.13
CA ASN A 10 51.49 -18.61 -36.83
C ASN A 10 50.21 -18.57 -35.97
N THR A 11 50.31 -18.04 -34.75
CA THR A 11 49.17 -17.65 -33.88
C THR A 11 48.89 -16.12 -34.00
N ASN A 12 48.80 -15.61 -35.25
CA ASN A 12 48.68 -14.16 -35.47
C ASN A 12 47.29 -13.69 -35.94
N ASN A 13 46.24 -14.48 -35.81
CA ASN A 13 44.88 -14.06 -36.24
C ASN A 13 44.03 -13.31 -35.18
N GLY A 14 44.42 -13.35 -33.89
CA GLY A 14 43.71 -12.61 -32.81
C GLY A 14 44.13 -11.14 -32.68
N GLU A 15 45.44 -10.89 -32.79
CA GLU A 15 45.99 -9.52 -32.66
C GLU A 15 45.65 -8.60 -33.85
N SER A 16 45.44 -9.14 -35.04
CA SER A 16 45.06 -8.37 -36.24
C SER A 16 43.63 -7.85 -36.15
N LYS A 17 42.67 -8.64 -35.62
CA LYS A 17 41.27 -8.21 -35.39
C LYS A 17 41.18 -7.15 -34.30
N PHE A 18 41.90 -7.28 -33.20
CA PHE A 18 41.94 -6.27 -32.13
C PHE A 18 42.56 -4.94 -32.58
N LYS A 19 43.61 -4.98 -33.43
CA LYS A 19 44.19 -3.76 -34.04
C LYS A 19 43.22 -3.07 -35.00
N GLY A 20 42.46 -3.82 -35.80
CA GLY A 20 41.42 -3.28 -36.69
C GLY A 20 40.29 -2.59 -35.94
N ILE A 21 39.77 -3.20 -34.93
CA ILE A 21 38.71 -2.64 -34.03
C ILE A 21 39.22 -1.40 -33.29
N ARG A 22 40.46 -1.43 -32.77
CA ARG A 22 41.05 -0.28 -32.09
C ARG A 22 41.30 0.89 -33.05
N ASN A 23 41.71 0.65 -34.29
CA ASN A 23 41.87 1.70 -35.31
C ASN A 23 40.53 2.29 -35.76
N PHE A 24 39.47 1.50 -35.83
CA PHE A 24 38.13 1.98 -36.13
C PHE A 24 37.63 2.97 -35.04
N PHE A 25 37.78 2.62 -33.76
CA PHE A 25 37.37 3.52 -32.66
C PHE A 25 38.35 4.70 -32.46
N THR A 26 39.56 4.68 -32.99
CA THR A 26 40.50 5.79 -32.89
C THR A 26 40.42 6.73 -34.09
N SER A 27 39.66 6.39 -35.16
CA SER A 27 39.50 7.27 -36.30
C SER A 27 38.79 8.57 -35.94
N GLU A 28 39.22 9.69 -36.51
CA GLU A 28 38.68 11.02 -36.26
C GLU A 28 37.18 11.10 -36.56
N ARG A 29 36.75 10.47 -37.64
CA ARG A 29 35.32 10.40 -38.05
C ARG A 29 34.50 9.62 -37.05
N THR A 30 34.97 8.48 -36.59
CA THR A 30 34.21 7.66 -35.60
C THR A 30 34.10 8.39 -34.25
N ARG A 31 35.17 9.06 -33.81
CA ARG A 31 35.14 9.87 -32.59
C ARG A 31 34.12 11.01 -32.69
N PHE A 32 34.10 11.71 -33.82
CA PHE A 32 33.17 12.81 -34.05
C PHE A 32 31.72 12.31 -34.05
N ILE A 33 31.43 11.21 -34.78
CA ILE A 33 30.07 10.61 -34.80
C ILE A 33 29.67 10.14 -33.42
N THR A 34 30.54 9.45 -32.67
CA THR A 34 30.23 9.02 -31.30
C THR A 34 29.98 10.21 -30.39
N GLY A 35 30.79 11.28 -30.52
CA GLY A 35 30.60 12.52 -29.77
C GLY A 35 29.25 13.19 -30.07
N LEU A 36 28.86 13.20 -31.35
CA LEU A 36 27.57 13.75 -31.80
C LEU A 36 26.40 12.94 -31.24
N VAL A 37 26.45 11.59 -31.30
CA VAL A 37 25.41 10.71 -30.74
C VAL A 37 25.28 10.93 -29.25
N ILE A 38 26.38 10.98 -28.48
CA ILE A 38 26.35 11.25 -27.04
C ILE A 38 25.71 12.62 -26.77
N SER A 39 26.02 13.63 -27.55
CA SER A 39 25.46 14.97 -27.39
C SER A 39 23.95 14.99 -27.66
N ILE A 40 23.48 14.28 -28.69
CA ILE A 40 22.03 14.14 -29.00
C ILE A 40 21.31 13.42 -27.85
N VAL A 41 21.85 12.31 -27.35
CA VAL A 41 21.29 11.58 -26.20
C VAL A 41 21.27 12.47 -24.96
N THR A 42 22.30 13.25 -24.72
CA THR A 42 22.35 14.20 -23.59
C THR A 42 21.26 15.25 -23.68
N ILE A 43 21.02 15.79 -24.87
CA ILE A 43 19.91 16.75 -25.11
C ILE A 43 18.56 16.08 -24.90
N TYR A 44 18.36 14.86 -25.43
CA TYR A 44 17.14 14.10 -25.28
C TYR A 44 16.82 13.85 -23.80
N VAL A 45 17.80 13.39 -23.02
CA VAL A 45 17.63 13.17 -21.56
C VAL A 45 17.39 14.50 -20.84
N GLY A 46 18.05 15.58 -21.26
CA GLY A 46 17.85 16.91 -20.71
C GLY A 46 16.42 17.42 -20.91
N LEU A 47 15.86 17.22 -22.09
CA LEU A 47 14.45 17.53 -22.37
C LEU A 47 13.50 16.67 -21.55
N ALA A 48 13.82 15.39 -21.35
CA ALA A 48 13.04 14.49 -20.49
C ALA A 48 12.99 14.98 -19.04
N LEU A 49 14.15 15.36 -18.48
CA LEU A 49 14.24 15.89 -17.10
C LEU A 49 13.54 17.23 -16.94
N ILE A 50 13.64 18.12 -17.92
CA ILE A 50 12.96 19.44 -17.89
C ILE A 50 11.44 19.22 -17.96
N SER A 51 10.97 18.38 -18.91
CA SER A 51 9.56 18.06 -19.04
C SER A 51 8.98 17.45 -17.75
N PHE A 52 9.77 16.67 -17.02
CA PHE A 52 9.34 16.00 -15.79
C PHE A 52 8.89 16.98 -14.68
N PHE A 53 9.43 18.20 -14.63
CA PHE A 53 8.98 19.23 -13.69
C PHE A 53 7.53 19.65 -13.93
N PHE A 54 7.04 19.52 -15.16
CA PHE A 54 5.69 19.94 -15.56
C PHE A 54 4.71 18.76 -15.68
N THR A 55 5.21 17.60 -16.05
CA THR A 55 4.37 16.44 -16.40
C THR A 55 4.53 15.26 -15.43
N GLY A 56 5.51 15.31 -14.50
CA GLY A 56 5.87 14.20 -13.64
C GLY A 56 4.72 13.67 -12.78
N GLY A 57 3.85 14.54 -12.25
CA GLY A 57 2.71 14.12 -11.44
C GLY A 57 1.65 13.33 -12.23
N ALA A 58 1.39 13.72 -13.49
CA ALA A 58 0.46 13.03 -14.36
C ALA A 58 1.02 11.71 -14.92
N ASP A 59 2.34 11.65 -15.09
CA ASP A 59 3.03 10.52 -15.71
C ASP A 59 3.45 9.43 -14.71
N GLN A 60 3.72 9.79 -13.45
CA GLN A 60 4.22 8.88 -12.42
C GLN A 60 3.27 7.71 -12.18
N SER A 61 1.98 7.98 -12.02
CA SER A 61 0.96 6.94 -11.83
C SER A 61 0.81 5.99 -13.04
N LYS A 62 1.16 6.48 -14.24
CA LYS A 62 1.08 5.73 -15.49
C LYS A 62 2.33 4.87 -15.73
N ILE A 63 3.48 5.25 -15.17
CA ILE A 63 4.79 4.61 -15.40
C ILE A 63 5.11 3.59 -14.29
N GLU A 64 4.63 3.80 -13.08
CA GLU A 64 5.02 3.03 -11.88
C GLU A 64 4.68 1.52 -11.97
N ASN A 65 3.70 1.15 -12.82
CA ASN A 65 3.19 -0.23 -12.95
C ASN A 65 3.52 -0.90 -14.29
N ILE A 66 4.35 -0.31 -15.15
CA ILE A 66 4.66 -0.87 -16.46
C ILE A 66 6.02 -1.59 -16.42
N PRO A 67 6.11 -2.91 -16.68
CA PRO A 67 7.38 -3.61 -16.81
C PRO A 67 8.16 -3.11 -18.03
N LEU A 68 9.49 -3.15 -17.94
CA LEU A 68 10.41 -2.64 -18.99
C LEU A 68 10.14 -3.23 -20.39
N SER A 69 9.58 -4.45 -20.48
CA SER A 69 9.19 -5.11 -21.73
C SER A 69 8.00 -4.42 -22.42
N ASP A 70 7.08 -3.87 -21.66
CA ASP A 70 5.81 -3.33 -22.17
C ASP A 70 5.89 -1.83 -22.50
N LEU A 71 6.98 -1.18 -22.10
CA LEU A 71 7.30 0.22 -22.48
C LEU A 71 7.41 0.45 -24.00
N VAL A 72 7.56 -0.64 -24.79
CA VAL A 72 7.68 -0.58 -26.24
C VAL A 72 6.31 -0.56 -26.95
N ILE A 73 5.25 -1.06 -26.32
CA ILE A 73 3.95 -1.38 -26.96
C ILE A 73 2.89 -0.32 -26.64
N ASN A 74 2.93 0.31 -25.48
CA ASN A 74 1.92 1.30 -25.06
C ASN A 74 2.18 2.69 -25.67
N ARG A 75 1.46 3.02 -26.73
CA ARG A 75 1.53 4.30 -27.46
C ARG A 75 0.63 5.40 -26.89
N GLY A 76 0.04 5.28 -25.76
CA GLY A 76 -0.96 6.23 -25.32
C GLY A 76 -0.82 6.68 -23.87
N SER A 77 -0.76 7.99 -23.67
CA SER A 77 -1.11 8.73 -22.44
C SER A 77 -0.01 9.32 -21.55
N VAL A 78 1.24 9.33 -21.97
CA VAL A 78 2.31 10.03 -21.20
C VAL A 78 2.47 11.45 -21.74
N GLU A 79 2.46 12.44 -20.85
CA GLU A 79 2.54 13.87 -21.19
C GLU A 79 3.98 14.37 -21.34
N ASN A 80 4.98 13.57 -20.98
CA ASN A 80 6.38 13.94 -21.13
C ASN A 80 6.77 14.16 -22.60
N TRP A 81 7.44 15.26 -22.89
CA TRP A 81 7.82 15.68 -24.24
C TRP A 81 8.65 14.65 -25.00
N THR A 82 9.34 13.77 -24.31
CA THR A 82 10.18 12.72 -24.88
C THR A 82 9.53 11.34 -24.89
N GLY A 83 8.22 11.28 -24.56
CA GLY A 83 7.41 10.06 -24.54
C GLY A 83 7.71 9.14 -23.37
N VAL A 84 7.14 7.92 -23.40
CA VAL A 84 7.18 6.95 -22.28
C VAL A 84 8.60 6.62 -21.81
N ARG A 85 9.54 6.45 -22.72
CA ARG A 85 10.95 6.16 -22.37
C ARG A 85 11.63 7.33 -21.67
N GLY A 86 11.34 8.56 -22.12
CA GLY A 86 11.86 9.75 -21.47
C GLY A 86 11.25 9.99 -20.10
N ALA A 87 9.97 9.78 -19.95
CA ALA A 87 9.27 9.87 -18.67
C ALA A 87 9.83 8.86 -17.65
N PHE A 88 10.01 7.58 -18.05
CA PHE A 88 10.63 6.55 -17.21
C PHE A 88 12.07 6.91 -16.80
N LEU A 89 12.88 7.39 -17.75
CA LEU A 89 14.26 7.76 -17.45
C LEU A 89 14.33 9.00 -16.55
N ALA A 90 13.40 9.93 -16.71
CA ALA A 90 13.30 11.10 -15.84
C ALA A 90 12.88 10.71 -14.42
N ASP A 91 11.87 9.85 -14.24
CA ASP A 91 11.47 9.32 -12.93
C ASP A 91 12.64 8.58 -12.26
N LEU A 92 13.35 7.72 -13.01
CA LEU A 92 14.50 6.98 -12.50
C LEU A 92 15.60 7.92 -11.97
N LEU A 93 15.94 8.96 -12.73
CA LEU A 93 17.03 9.88 -12.38
C LEU A 93 16.63 10.89 -11.31
N MET A 94 15.38 11.40 -11.37
CA MET A 94 14.88 12.45 -10.48
C MET A 94 14.35 11.88 -9.16
N ASN A 95 13.45 10.90 -9.20
CA ASN A 95 12.83 10.41 -7.98
C ASN A 95 13.62 9.27 -7.33
N ARG A 96 14.04 8.26 -8.11
CA ARG A 96 14.65 7.05 -7.53
C ARG A 96 16.14 7.22 -7.24
N TRP A 97 16.88 8.04 -8.00
CA TRP A 97 18.32 8.21 -7.82
C TRP A 97 18.69 9.51 -7.12
N PHE A 98 19.15 10.52 -7.83
CA PHE A 98 19.87 11.66 -7.27
C PHE A 98 19.12 13.00 -7.30
N GLY A 99 17.85 12.99 -7.67
CA GLY A 99 17.06 14.21 -7.71
C GLY A 99 17.52 15.19 -8.78
N ILE A 100 17.38 16.49 -8.47
CA ILE A 100 17.81 17.59 -9.35
C ILE A 100 19.32 17.53 -9.67
N SER A 101 20.10 16.91 -8.80
CA SER A 101 21.55 16.74 -9.02
C SER A 101 21.87 15.86 -10.22
N SER A 102 20.91 15.10 -10.75
CA SER A 102 21.05 14.30 -11.98
C SER A 102 21.41 15.13 -13.22
N PHE A 103 21.17 16.44 -13.22
CA PHE A 103 21.66 17.34 -14.28
C PHE A 103 23.20 17.37 -14.37
N LEU A 104 23.92 17.01 -13.32
CA LEU A 104 25.39 16.89 -13.35
C LEU A 104 25.88 15.69 -14.20
N ILE A 105 25.03 14.66 -14.34
CA ILE A 105 25.28 13.55 -15.26
C ILE A 105 25.28 14.08 -16.70
N LEU A 106 24.29 14.92 -17.03
CA LEU A 106 24.19 15.54 -18.37
C LEU A 106 25.38 16.48 -18.65
N PHE A 107 25.81 17.26 -17.65
CA PHE A 107 26.98 18.10 -17.74
C PHE A 107 28.24 17.29 -18.04
N PHE A 108 28.43 16.14 -17.40
CA PHE A 108 29.54 15.25 -17.67
C PHE A 108 29.44 14.63 -19.08
N LEU A 109 28.28 14.06 -19.48
CA LEU A 109 28.04 13.46 -20.77
C LEU A 109 28.24 14.47 -21.91
N GLY A 110 27.71 15.69 -21.77
CA GLY A 110 27.93 16.77 -22.71
C GLY A 110 29.42 17.14 -22.84
N SER A 111 30.16 17.09 -21.73
CA SER A 111 31.62 17.30 -21.75
C SER A 111 32.37 16.20 -22.47
N VAL A 112 31.91 14.95 -22.37
CA VAL A 112 32.45 13.80 -23.12
C VAL A 112 32.19 13.97 -24.61
N GLY A 113 30.94 14.30 -24.99
CA GLY A 113 30.54 14.57 -26.37
C GLY A 113 31.38 15.69 -27.00
N ALA A 114 31.49 16.84 -26.33
CA ALA A 114 32.28 17.98 -26.80
C ALA A 114 33.76 17.65 -26.95
N LYS A 115 34.34 16.82 -26.08
CA LYS A 115 35.74 16.39 -26.19
C LYS A 115 35.94 15.42 -27.35
N LEU A 116 35.03 14.48 -27.56
CA LEU A 116 35.11 13.53 -28.69
C LEU A 116 34.96 14.24 -30.03
N MET A 117 34.15 15.29 -30.10
CA MET A 117 34.05 16.15 -31.29
C MET A 117 35.20 17.15 -31.44
N ASN A 118 36.17 17.12 -30.54
CA ASN A 118 37.34 18.05 -30.52
C ASN A 118 36.99 19.54 -30.33
N LEU A 119 35.79 19.82 -29.76
CA LEU A 119 35.29 21.17 -29.45
C LEU A 119 35.84 21.69 -28.11
N SER A 120 36.38 20.85 -27.24
CA SER A 120 36.83 21.20 -25.90
C SER A 120 38.13 20.48 -25.51
N ARG A 121 39.11 21.22 -24.94
CA ARG A 121 40.41 20.70 -24.47
C ARG A 121 40.41 20.34 -22.96
N VAL A 122 39.26 20.02 -22.38
CA VAL A 122 39.17 19.76 -20.93
C VAL A 122 39.59 18.37 -20.51
N SER A 123 40.05 18.25 -19.26
CA SER A 123 40.38 16.96 -18.65
C SER A 123 39.10 16.26 -18.21
N LEU A 124 38.74 15.14 -18.86
CA LEU A 124 37.53 14.37 -18.51
C LEU A 124 37.59 13.83 -17.08
N LEU A 125 38.74 13.40 -16.60
CA LEU A 125 38.91 12.86 -15.25
C LEU A 125 38.54 13.93 -14.19
N LYS A 126 39.02 15.19 -14.38
CA LYS A 126 38.67 16.25 -13.43
C LYS A 126 37.20 16.59 -13.47
N ARG A 127 36.57 16.60 -14.65
CA ARG A 127 35.11 16.84 -14.77
C ARG A 127 34.30 15.68 -14.20
N PHE A 128 34.75 14.44 -14.41
CA PHE A 128 34.10 13.27 -13.82
C PHE A 128 34.11 13.33 -12.29
N LEU A 129 35.29 13.54 -11.69
CA LEU A 129 35.44 13.61 -10.24
C LEU A 129 34.59 14.77 -9.64
N PHE A 130 34.59 15.92 -10.30
CA PHE A 130 33.78 17.06 -9.90
C PHE A 130 32.28 16.73 -10.00
N SER A 131 31.82 16.22 -11.15
CA SER A 131 30.39 15.90 -11.35
C SER A 131 29.92 14.81 -10.39
N ALA A 132 30.73 13.78 -10.14
CA ALA A 132 30.41 12.70 -9.22
C ALA A 132 30.34 13.18 -7.75
N ALA A 133 31.32 13.99 -7.32
CA ALA A 133 31.30 14.53 -5.97
C ALA A 133 30.13 15.49 -5.74
N MET A 134 29.85 16.37 -6.70
CA MET A 134 28.71 17.30 -6.61
C MET A 134 27.36 16.61 -6.79
N LEU A 135 27.28 15.51 -7.53
CA LEU A 135 26.08 14.69 -7.68
C LEU A 135 25.65 14.13 -6.32
N ILE A 136 26.59 13.49 -5.61
CA ILE A 136 26.32 12.91 -4.29
C ILE A 136 26.04 14.01 -3.27
N TRP A 137 26.90 15.03 -3.23
CA TRP A 137 26.72 16.16 -2.30
C TRP A 137 25.40 16.88 -2.54
N GLY A 138 25.07 17.19 -3.79
CA GLY A 138 23.83 17.89 -4.13
C GLY A 138 22.58 17.07 -3.82
N SER A 139 22.61 15.75 -4.08
CA SER A 139 21.53 14.84 -3.70
C SER A 139 21.26 14.90 -2.19
N LEU A 140 22.31 14.82 -1.37
CA LEU A 140 22.23 14.93 0.10
C LEU A 140 21.75 16.33 0.55
N PHE A 141 22.29 17.38 -0.05
CA PHE A 141 21.98 18.76 0.30
C PHE A 141 20.51 19.10 0.02
N PHE A 142 20.00 18.78 -1.17
CA PHE A 142 18.60 19.02 -1.52
C PHE A 142 17.65 18.15 -0.71
N ALA A 143 17.99 16.91 -0.43
CA ALA A 143 17.19 16.05 0.44
C ALA A 143 17.13 16.60 1.85
N PHE A 144 18.26 17.03 2.43
CA PHE A 144 18.34 17.55 3.80
C PHE A 144 17.54 18.84 3.98
N ILE A 145 17.62 19.78 3.03
CA ILE A 145 16.88 21.06 3.12
C ILE A 145 15.38 20.85 2.97
N PHE A 146 14.95 19.97 2.05
CA PHE A 146 13.55 19.78 1.70
C PHE A 146 12.88 18.61 2.41
N ILE A 147 13.55 17.97 3.38
CA ILE A 147 13.04 16.76 4.08
C ILE A 147 11.70 17.00 4.80
N ARG A 148 11.41 18.23 5.20
CA ARG A 148 10.19 18.59 5.96
C ARG A 148 8.95 18.86 5.09
N GLY A 149 9.06 18.85 3.77
CA GLY A 149 7.95 19.14 2.84
C GLY A 149 7.76 18.08 1.77
N TYR A 150 8.43 16.94 1.90
CA TYR A 150 8.49 15.91 0.86
C TYR A 150 7.25 15.02 0.76
N GLU A 151 6.46 14.93 1.82
CA GLU A 151 5.34 13.98 1.90
C GLU A 151 4.21 14.31 0.91
N ASP A 152 4.13 15.56 0.45
CA ASP A 152 3.05 16.05 -0.43
C ASP A 152 3.51 16.35 -1.87
N THR A 153 4.78 16.13 -2.23
CA THR A 153 5.30 16.46 -3.56
C THR A 153 5.58 15.23 -4.42
N PHE A 154 5.23 15.31 -5.71
CA PHE A 154 5.53 14.26 -6.69
C PHE A 154 6.99 14.26 -7.19
N ILE A 155 7.80 15.26 -6.79
CA ILE A 155 9.23 15.39 -7.15
C ILE A 155 10.10 15.32 -5.90
N TYR A 156 10.97 14.33 -5.83
CA TYR A 156 11.99 14.21 -4.81
C TYR A 156 13.25 14.98 -5.23
N LEU A 157 13.40 16.24 -4.79
CA LEU A 157 14.50 17.11 -5.22
C LEU A 157 15.89 16.54 -4.92
N GLY A 158 16.05 15.79 -3.83
CA GLY A 158 17.28 15.05 -3.52
C GLY A 158 17.31 13.61 -4.07
N GLY A 159 16.17 13.11 -4.57
CA GLY A 159 15.96 11.71 -4.93
C GLY A 159 15.91 10.80 -3.70
N GLN A 160 15.41 9.55 -3.88
CA GLN A 160 15.34 8.56 -2.80
C GLN A 160 16.71 8.29 -2.14
N HIS A 161 17.79 8.29 -2.95
CA HIS A 161 19.15 8.09 -2.43
C HIS A 161 19.55 9.18 -1.44
N GLY A 162 19.32 10.46 -1.81
CA GLY A 162 19.63 11.58 -0.94
C GLY A 162 18.78 11.60 0.33
N TYR A 163 17.47 11.28 0.18
CA TYR A 163 16.53 11.22 1.29
C TYR A 163 16.95 10.17 2.33
N TYR A 164 17.15 8.92 1.89
CA TYR A 164 17.55 7.82 2.77
C TYR A 164 18.87 8.12 3.50
N LEU A 165 19.88 8.61 2.77
CA LEU A 165 21.18 8.87 3.37
C LEU A 165 21.16 10.08 4.32
N SER A 166 20.37 11.13 4.01
CA SER A 166 20.15 12.28 4.90
C SER A 166 19.44 11.87 6.19
N GLU A 167 18.44 11.00 6.12
CA GLU A 167 17.74 10.47 7.28
C GLU A 167 18.68 9.65 8.18
N VAL A 168 19.51 8.76 7.59
CA VAL A 168 20.52 8.00 8.33
C VAL A 168 21.51 8.92 9.01
N MET A 169 21.97 9.99 8.35
CA MET A 169 22.89 10.96 8.94
C MET A 169 22.24 11.73 10.08
N MET A 170 21.02 12.22 9.91
CA MET A 170 20.30 12.95 10.96
C MET A 170 20.05 12.06 12.20
N ASN A 171 19.75 10.78 11.98
CA ASN A 171 19.52 9.84 13.10
C ASN A 171 20.80 9.49 13.86
N ASN A 172 21.98 9.51 13.19
CA ASN A 172 23.25 9.16 13.82
C ASN A 172 24.01 10.34 14.45
N ILE A 173 24.02 11.48 13.78
CA ILE A 173 24.82 12.65 14.20
C ILE A 173 23.98 13.91 14.49
N GLY A 174 22.65 13.79 14.37
CA GLY A 174 21.70 14.89 14.58
C GLY A 174 21.71 15.94 13.45
N ILE A 175 20.76 16.87 13.50
CA ILE A 175 20.63 17.94 12.49
C ILE A 175 21.89 18.83 12.44
N PRO A 176 22.44 19.35 13.57
CA PRO A 176 23.62 20.21 13.53
C PRO A 176 24.87 19.48 13.02
N GLY A 177 25.01 18.19 13.34
CA GLY A 177 26.13 17.37 12.85
C GLY A 177 26.06 17.15 11.34
N THR A 178 24.87 16.92 10.81
CA THR A 178 24.61 16.77 9.37
C THR A 178 24.92 18.08 8.62
N ASP A 179 24.48 19.23 9.13
CA ASP A 179 24.79 20.54 8.57
C ASP A 179 26.31 20.75 8.45
N LEU A 180 27.01 20.54 9.56
CA LEU A 180 28.47 20.74 9.62
C LEU A 180 29.21 19.80 8.67
N LEU A 181 28.75 18.55 8.54
CA LEU A 181 29.31 17.58 7.61
C LEU A 181 29.07 17.96 6.15
N LEU A 182 27.86 18.41 5.80
CA LEU A 182 27.52 18.88 4.45
C LEU A 182 28.35 20.11 4.05
N VAL A 183 28.47 21.10 4.96
CA VAL A 183 29.33 22.28 4.75
C VAL A 183 30.79 21.86 4.59
N GLY A 184 31.30 20.97 5.46
CA GLY A 184 32.67 20.45 5.37
C GLY A 184 32.94 19.76 4.05
N LEU A 185 32.03 18.87 3.59
CA LEU A 185 32.15 18.16 2.32
C LEU A 185 32.16 19.13 1.13
N PHE A 186 31.29 20.15 1.15
CA PHE A 186 31.25 21.20 0.15
C PHE A 186 32.57 21.96 0.08
N LEU A 187 33.14 22.35 1.23
CA LEU A 187 34.41 23.04 1.29
C LEU A 187 35.55 22.20 0.74
N ILE A 188 35.57 20.90 1.04
CA ILE A 188 36.56 19.97 0.47
C ILE A 188 36.45 19.96 -1.06
N VAL A 189 35.24 19.76 -1.63
CA VAL A 189 35.03 19.78 -3.08
C VAL A 189 35.45 21.12 -3.69
N ALA A 190 35.12 22.24 -3.04
CA ALA A 190 35.47 23.60 -3.50
C ALA A 190 36.99 23.82 -3.48
N ILE A 191 37.74 23.32 -2.49
CA ILE A 191 39.21 23.40 -2.42
C ILE A 191 39.86 22.61 -3.56
N PHE A 192 39.36 21.39 -3.85
CA PHE A 192 39.89 20.60 -4.95
C PHE A 192 39.57 21.18 -6.34
N THR A 193 38.44 21.91 -6.46
CA THR A 193 37.97 22.45 -7.73
C THR A 193 38.61 23.81 -8.05
N SER A 194 38.82 24.67 -7.07
CA SER A 194 39.31 26.05 -7.29
C SER A 194 40.44 26.42 -6.39
N LYS A 195 41.55 26.85 -7.00
CA LYS A 195 42.71 27.37 -6.27
C LYS A 195 42.43 28.67 -5.48
N ARG A 196 41.31 29.36 -5.79
CA ARG A 196 40.91 30.63 -5.12
C ARG A 196 40.17 30.35 -3.79
N THR A 197 39.74 29.14 -3.55
CA THR A 197 38.97 28.77 -2.32
C THR A 197 39.85 28.87 -1.06
N ILE A 198 41.14 28.46 -1.17
CA ILE A 198 42.04 28.52 0.01
C ILE A 198 42.28 29.97 0.47
N PRO A 199 42.66 30.94 -0.39
CA PRO A 199 42.82 32.34 0.01
C PRO A 199 41.50 32.94 0.56
N PHE A 200 40.37 32.57 -0.03
CA PHE A 200 39.06 33.03 0.47
C PHE A 200 38.79 32.53 1.88
N LEU A 201 38.99 31.26 2.16
CA LEU A 201 38.82 30.68 3.50
C LEU A 201 39.79 31.25 4.49
N GLN A 202 41.06 31.46 4.11
CA GLN A 202 42.05 32.13 4.96
C GLN A 202 41.61 33.56 5.34
N ASN A 203 41.04 34.29 4.40
CA ASN A 203 40.52 35.65 4.68
C ASN A 203 39.28 35.63 5.58
N VAL A 204 38.39 34.63 5.44
CA VAL A 204 37.22 34.44 6.30
C VAL A 204 37.62 34.05 7.72
N PHE A 205 38.47 33.02 7.88
CA PHE A 205 38.89 32.51 9.19
C PHE A 205 39.88 33.45 9.91
N SER A 206 40.64 34.29 9.22
CA SER A 206 41.51 35.31 9.81
C SER A 206 40.77 36.54 10.26
N PHE A 207 39.42 36.58 10.14
CA PHE A 207 38.60 37.77 10.41
C PHE A 207 39.09 39.03 9.67
N GLY A 208 39.79 38.87 8.56
CA GLY A 208 40.37 39.99 7.77
C GLY A 208 39.36 41.02 7.32
N TRP A 209 38.14 40.61 7.03
CA TRP A 209 37.06 41.54 6.68
C TRP A 209 36.59 42.40 7.88
N LEU A 210 36.60 41.82 9.09
CA LEU A 210 36.24 42.57 10.32
C LEU A 210 37.35 43.58 10.68
N LYS A 211 38.62 43.16 10.50
CA LYS A 211 39.78 44.02 10.69
C LYS A 211 39.83 45.19 9.70
N ASN A 212 39.41 44.96 8.46
CA ASN A 212 39.33 46.00 7.42
C ASN A 212 38.13 46.92 7.64
N ARG A 213 37.00 46.43 8.18
CA ARG A 213 35.85 47.26 8.53
C ARG A 213 36.13 48.11 9.76
N LEU A 214 36.75 47.58 10.78
CA LEU A 214 37.21 48.31 11.97
C LEU A 214 38.32 49.30 11.71
N LYS A 215 39.15 49.12 10.66
CA LYS A 215 40.12 50.12 10.19
C LYS A 215 39.45 51.25 9.40
N ARG A 216 38.37 50.99 8.71
CA ARG A 216 37.62 52.03 7.94
C ARG A 216 36.86 52.97 8.86
N ASP A 217 36.32 52.45 9.97
CA ASP A 217 35.66 53.26 11.01
C ASP A 217 36.61 54.10 11.89
N LYS A 218 37.97 53.82 11.85
CA LYS A 218 38.98 54.57 12.58
C LYS A 218 39.67 55.65 11.74
N SER A 219 39.40 55.77 10.45
CA SER A 219 40.00 56.76 9.55
C SER A 219 39.13 57.99 9.26
N GLU A 220 37.98 58.10 9.95
CA GLU A 220 37.06 59.22 9.77
C GLU A 220 37.05 60.21 10.93
N THR A 221 38.05 60.21 11.82
CA THR A 221 38.21 61.27 12.84
C THR A 221 39.67 61.74 12.89
N THR A 222 39.83 63.04 12.59
CA THR A 222 41.05 63.93 12.81
C THR A 222 42.03 63.98 11.63
N GLU A 223 42.06 65.05 10.94
CA GLU A 223 42.84 66.26 10.93
C GLU A 223 42.90 66.94 9.56
N VAL A 224 42.56 68.17 9.57
CA VAL A 224 42.91 69.27 8.63
C VAL A 224 44.04 70.03 9.35
N PRO A 225 44.92 70.71 8.72
CA PRO A 225 45.24 71.13 7.33
C PRO A 225 46.77 71.17 7.02
N GLU A 226 47.15 71.52 5.85
CA GLU A 226 47.90 72.70 5.39
C GLU A 226 48.40 72.50 3.92
N GLU A 227 48.37 73.64 3.27
CA GLU A 227 48.65 74.04 1.93
C GLU A 227 49.98 73.51 1.34
N GLU A 228 50.05 73.34 0.03
CA GLU A 228 50.75 74.15 -0.94
C GLU A 228 50.60 73.60 -2.37
N GLU A 229 50.10 74.39 -3.26
CA GLU A 229 50.45 74.80 -4.61
C GLU A 229 51.18 73.73 -5.46
N ASP A 230 50.81 73.41 -6.64
CA ASP A 230 50.67 74.23 -7.86
C ASP A 230 50.28 73.41 -9.07
N VAL A 231 49.43 74.05 -9.92
CA VAL A 231 49.45 74.25 -11.36
C VAL A 231 48.95 73.23 -12.37
N GLU A 232 47.86 73.66 -13.03
CA GLU A 232 47.42 73.53 -14.44
C GLU A 232 46.87 72.25 -15.01
N GLY A 233 45.65 72.43 -15.52
CA GLY A 233 45.19 71.85 -16.73
C GLY A 233 43.73 71.57 -16.92
N GLU A 234 43.00 72.65 -17.30
CA GLU A 234 41.78 72.71 -18.16
C GLU A 234 40.55 71.80 -17.89
N ALA A 235 39.57 72.49 -17.51
CA ALA A 235 38.13 72.52 -17.74
C ALA A 235 37.44 71.49 -18.69
N GLU A 236 36.36 71.03 -18.19
CA GLU A 236 35.05 71.27 -18.79
C GLU A 236 33.90 71.00 -17.81
N VAL A 237 32.96 71.94 -17.85
CA VAL A 237 31.79 72.22 -17.03
C VAL A 237 30.67 71.22 -17.37
N TYR A 238 29.99 70.66 -16.40
CA TYR A 238 28.52 70.63 -16.36
C TYR A 238 28.01 70.52 -14.93
N ALA A 239 26.99 71.32 -14.63
CA ALA A 239 26.41 71.59 -13.36
C ALA A 239 25.43 70.51 -12.86
N PRO A 240 25.00 70.59 -11.58
CA PRO A 240 24.44 69.48 -10.85
C PRO A 240 22.89 69.38 -10.93
N VAL A 241 22.36 68.16 -10.86
CA VAL A 241 20.94 67.93 -10.55
C VAL A 241 20.80 67.22 -9.23
N GLU A 242 20.20 67.93 -8.29
CA GLU A 242 19.70 67.38 -7.01
C GLU A 242 18.70 66.24 -7.27
N LYS A 243 18.82 65.18 -6.55
CA LYS A 243 17.69 64.29 -6.26
C LYS A 243 17.72 63.86 -4.79
N THR A 244 16.81 64.46 -4.06
CA THR A 244 16.32 64.10 -2.76
C THR A 244 15.86 62.66 -2.72
N ALA A 245 16.36 61.90 -1.74
CA ALA A 245 15.88 60.58 -1.38
C ALA A 245 14.67 60.71 -0.47
N ALA A 246 13.54 60.17 -0.85
CA ALA A 246 12.38 59.92 0.02
C ALA A 246 12.18 58.40 0.22
N ALA A 247 12.05 57.98 1.47
CA ALA A 247 11.75 56.63 1.89
C ALA A 247 10.32 56.20 1.50
N PRO A 248 10.06 54.97 1.17
CA PRO A 248 8.70 54.51 0.91
C PRO A 248 7.94 54.19 2.21
N GLN A 249 6.77 54.80 2.36
CA GLN A 249 5.76 54.44 3.35
C GLN A 249 4.89 53.30 2.87
N PRO A 250 4.22 52.52 3.78
CA PRO A 250 3.45 51.35 3.44
C PRO A 250 2.11 51.67 2.80
N VAL A 251 1.74 50.88 1.78
CA VAL A 251 0.49 50.99 1.04
C VAL A 251 -0.64 50.38 1.86
N ALA A 252 -1.65 51.18 2.17
CA ALA A 252 -2.92 50.75 2.76
C ALA A 252 -3.79 50.02 1.73
N TYR A 253 -4.33 48.85 2.10
CA TYR A 253 -5.38 48.16 1.35
C TYR A 253 -6.68 48.99 1.43
N ARG A 254 -7.21 49.28 0.28
CA ARG A 254 -8.56 49.81 0.11
C ARG A 254 -9.57 48.69 0.13
N GLU A 255 -10.56 48.77 1.01
CA GLU A 255 -11.79 47.97 1.02
C GLU A 255 -12.54 48.19 -0.30
N ALA A 256 -12.92 47.07 -0.94
CA ALA A 256 -13.91 47.05 -2.02
C ALA A 256 -15.24 46.58 -1.47
N VAL A 257 -16.23 47.36 -1.82
CA VAL A 257 -17.64 47.31 -1.45
C VAL A 257 -18.27 45.94 -1.76
N GLU A 258 -19.02 45.38 -0.80
CA GLU A 258 -19.92 44.26 -0.93
C GLU A 258 -21.07 44.61 -1.89
N GLU A 259 -21.24 43.86 -2.97
CA GLU A 259 -22.50 43.73 -3.69
C GLU A 259 -23.11 42.36 -3.37
N ASN A 260 -24.28 42.44 -2.76
CA ASN A 260 -25.20 41.37 -2.43
C ASN A 260 -25.68 40.63 -3.68
N ILE A 261 -25.37 39.34 -3.86
CA ILE A 261 -26.07 38.42 -4.74
C ILE A 261 -26.46 37.20 -3.90
N GLY A 262 -27.77 36.99 -3.79
CA GLY A 262 -28.40 35.91 -3.07
C GLY A 262 -28.14 34.52 -3.69
N PRO A 263 -28.43 33.43 -2.98
CA PRO A 263 -28.11 32.11 -3.41
C PRO A 263 -29.08 31.59 -4.47
N ASP A 264 -28.62 31.41 -5.69
CA ASP A 264 -29.32 30.63 -6.71
C ASP A 264 -29.04 29.14 -6.52
N GLU A 265 -30.13 28.46 -6.27
CA GLU A 265 -30.28 27.02 -6.19
C GLU A 265 -30.03 26.39 -7.58
N TYR A 266 -28.93 25.66 -7.76
CA TYR A 266 -28.73 24.82 -8.93
C TYR A 266 -29.38 23.46 -8.76
N VAL A 267 -30.58 23.32 -9.31
CA VAL A 267 -31.24 22.05 -9.60
C VAL A 267 -30.62 21.49 -10.88
N PHE A 268 -29.93 20.36 -10.78
CA PHE A 268 -29.48 19.60 -11.94
C PHE A 268 -30.65 18.77 -12.47
N ASP A 269 -31.17 19.17 -13.63
CA ASP A 269 -32.16 18.45 -14.39
C ASP A 269 -31.46 17.51 -15.38
N THR A 270 -31.51 16.19 -15.15
CA THR A 270 -30.84 15.15 -15.94
C THR A 270 -31.75 14.50 -16.97
N GLU A 271 -32.53 15.29 -17.74
CA GLU A 271 -33.39 14.73 -18.80
C GLU A 271 -33.49 15.59 -20.05
N THR A 272 -32.41 16.14 -20.62
CA THR A 272 -32.54 16.74 -21.97
C THR A 272 -31.21 16.85 -22.75
N GLU A 273 -30.47 15.76 -22.96
CA GLU A 273 -29.46 15.71 -24.04
C GLU A 273 -29.27 14.29 -24.60
N MET A 274 -30.35 13.67 -25.01
CA MET A 274 -30.32 12.54 -25.95
C MET A 274 -31.24 12.81 -27.14
N ARG A 275 -30.96 13.85 -27.94
CA ARG A 275 -31.46 14.00 -29.30
C ARG A 275 -30.63 15.06 -30.01
N LYS A 276 -29.76 14.58 -30.90
CA LYS A 276 -29.29 15.12 -32.17
C LYS A 276 -27.80 14.88 -32.37
N ALA A 277 -27.52 13.78 -32.97
CA ALA A 277 -26.42 13.62 -33.92
C ALA A 277 -26.90 12.60 -34.97
N GLU A 278 -27.76 13.03 -35.87
CA GLU A 278 -27.93 12.39 -37.16
C GLU A 278 -26.76 12.88 -38.03
N VAL A 279 -25.87 11.98 -38.33
CA VAL A 279 -24.83 12.17 -39.33
C VAL A 279 -25.41 11.61 -40.64
N GLU A 280 -25.68 12.50 -41.57
CA GLU A 280 -25.90 12.17 -42.96
C GLU A 280 -24.68 11.46 -43.52
N THR A 281 -24.83 10.21 -43.95
CA THR A 281 -23.86 9.51 -44.77
C THR A 281 -24.54 9.21 -46.13
N GLU A 282 -23.99 9.80 -47.16
CA GLU A 282 -24.37 9.56 -48.55
C GLU A 282 -24.26 8.08 -48.89
N VAL A 283 -25.36 7.52 -49.37
CA VAL A 283 -25.45 6.16 -49.88
C VAL A 283 -24.97 6.15 -51.35
N SER A 284 -23.83 5.55 -51.57
CA SER A 284 -23.41 5.10 -52.90
C SER A 284 -24.06 3.75 -53.18
N GLN A 285 -24.91 3.71 -54.18
CA GLN A 285 -25.52 2.50 -54.72
C GLN A 285 -24.49 1.48 -55.17
N LYS A 286 -24.58 0.27 -54.65
CA LYS A 286 -24.13 -0.97 -55.30
C LYS A 286 -24.88 -2.18 -54.76
N ASP A 287 -25.59 -2.78 -55.68
CA ASP A 287 -25.99 -4.18 -55.84
C ASP A 287 -26.79 -4.82 -54.66
N ASP A 288 -28.07 -4.98 -54.97
CA ASP A 288 -29.07 -5.79 -54.26
C ASP A 288 -28.62 -7.25 -54.23
N PHE A 289 -28.25 -7.76 -53.04
CA PHE A 289 -28.30 -9.17 -52.67
C PHE A 289 -29.44 -9.34 -51.67
N GLU A 290 -30.57 -9.88 -52.16
CA GLU A 290 -31.62 -10.40 -51.26
C GLU A 290 -31.13 -11.67 -50.57
N PHE A 291 -31.14 -11.66 -49.25
CA PHE A 291 -30.82 -12.78 -48.40
C PHE A 291 -32.12 -13.33 -47.81
N GLU A 292 -32.61 -14.45 -48.39
CA GLU A 292 -33.76 -15.16 -47.83
C GLU A 292 -33.32 -16.21 -46.84
N VAL A 293 -33.74 -16.05 -45.58
CA VAL A 293 -33.54 -17.06 -44.51
C VAL A 293 -34.74 -18.02 -44.53
N ALA A 294 -34.59 -19.19 -45.07
CA ALA A 294 -35.59 -20.25 -44.98
C ALA A 294 -35.57 -20.87 -43.59
N ARG A 295 -36.68 -20.74 -42.84
CA ARG A 295 -36.98 -21.57 -41.67
C ARG A 295 -37.49 -22.92 -42.13
N GLY A 296 -36.88 -24.00 -41.65
CA GLY A 296 -37.24 -25.37 -41.99
C GLY A 296 -38.65 -25.70 -41.56
N ASP A 297 -39.59 -25.67 -42.54
CA ASP A 297 -40.88 -26.38 -42.59
C ASP A 297 -41.68 -26.01 -43.85
N ASP A 298 -41.05 -25.64 -45.01
CA ASP A 298 -41.71 -25.48 -46.24
C ASP A 298 -41.25 -26.52 -47.30
N PRO A 299 -42.19 -27.12 -48.10
CA PRO A 299 -41.85 -28.21 -49.02
C PRO A 299 -41.09 -27.68 -50.25
N VAL A 300 -40.02 -28.39 -50.57
CA VAL A 300 -39.11 -28.16 -51.67
C VAL A 300 -39.92 -28.17 -53.02
N VAL A 301 -39.88 -27.06 -53.72
CA VAL A 301 -40.29 -26.98 -55.14
C VAL A 301 -39.04 -27.11 -56.01
N GLU A 302 -38.88 -28.21 -56.72
CA GLU A 302 -37.89 -28.38 -57.79
C GLU A 302 -38.10 -27.40 -58.92
N ALA A 303 -37.10 -26.56 -59.17
CA ALA A 303 -36.96 -25.84 -60.41
C ALA A 303 -35.51 -25.90 -60.89
N GLY A 304 -35.43 -26.42 -62.11
CA GLY A 304 -34.19 -26.86 -62.71
C GLY A 304 -33.15 -25.81 -63.15
N ASN A 305 -31.98 -26.32 -63.32
CA ASN A 305 -30.84 -25.87 -64.14
C ASN A 305 -30.35 -24.42 -64.02
N GLY A 306 -29.29 -24.25 -63.26
CA GLY A 306 -28.39 -23.11 -63.36
C GLY A 306 -27.39 -23.17 -62.16
N ASN A 307 -26.09 -23.19 -62.45
CA ASN A 307 -24.98 -23.24 -61.48
C ASN A 307 -25.12 -22.20 -60.38
N ASN A 308 -25.74 -22.58 -59.26
CA ASN A 308 -25.68 -21.84 -58.00
C ASN A 308 -25.09 -22.74 -56.93
N THR A 309 -23.98 -22.33 -56.41
CA THR A 309 -23.39 -22.90 -55.19
C THR A 309 -24.35 -22.58 -54.03
N ILE A 310 -25.00 -23.58 -53.49
CA ILE A 310 -25.85 -23.47 -52.31
C ILE A 310 -24.88 -23.31 -51.13
N PHE A 311 -25.03 -22.22 -50.42
CA PHE A 311 -24.33 -21.98 -49.15
C PHE A 311 -25.27 -22.43 -48.03
N GLU A 312 -25.04 -23.62 -47.49
CA GLU A 312 -25.77 -24.13 -46.32
C GLU A 312 -25.13 -23.52 -45.06
N VAL A 313 -25.90 -22.67 -44.39
CA VAL A 313 -25.52 -22.21 -43.03
C VAL A 313 -26.25 -23.10 -42.05
N GLU A 314 -25.54 -24.03 -41.43
CA GLU A 314 -26.03 -24.67 -40.20
C GLU A 314 -26.11 -23.60 -39.12
N VAL A 315 -27.31 -23.17 -38.80
CA VAL A 315 -27.56 -22.40 -37.57
C VAL A 315 -27.52 -23.44 -36.42
N PRO A 316 -26.65 -23.31 -35.44
CA PRO A 316 -26.72 -24.19 -34.26
C PRO A 316 -28.13 -24.09 -33.69
N GLU A 317 -28.74 -25.24 -33.38
CA GLU A 317 -29.98 -25.31 -32.61
C GLU A 317 -29.86 -24.40 -31.41
N GLU A 318 -30.71 -23.39 -31.27
CA GLU A 318 -30.86 -22.63 -30.04
C GLU A 318 -31.21 -23.65 -28.96
N GLU A 319 -30.24 -23.86 -28.03
CA GLU A 319 -30.49 -24.66 -26.83
C GLU A 319 -31.78 -24.11 -26.21
N GLU A 320 -32.81 -24.94 -26.06
CA GLU A 320 -34.08 -24.57 -25.43
C GLU A 320 -33.73 -23.81 -24.14
N GLU A 321 -34.00 -22.50 -24.11
CA GLU A 321 -33.85 -21.70 -22.87
C GLU A 321 -34.77 -22.36 -21.84
N PHE A 322 -34.16 -23.11 -20.93
CA PHE A 322 -34.84 -23.69 -19.80
C PHE A 322 -35.59 -22.56 -19.07
N ASP A 323 -36.93 -22.62 -19.03
CA ASP A 323 -37.75 -21.60 -18.41
C ASP A 323 -37.47 -21.54 -16.88
N GLN A 324 -36.53 -20.70 -16.54
CA GLN A 324 -36.04 -20.49 -15.15
C GLN A 324 -37.13 -19.85 -14.26
N SER A 325 -38.26 -19.39 -14.83
CA SER A 325 -39.34 -18.74 -14.08
C SER A 325 -40.10 -19.72 -13.18
N GLN A 326 -40.05 -21.04 -13.49
CA GLN A 326 -40.69 -22.10 -12.68
C GLN A 326 -39.86 -22.51 -11.45
N LEU A 327 -38.56 -22.23 -11.43
CA LEU A 327 -37.70 -22.48 -10.27
C LEU A 327 -37.71 -21.22 -9.36
N GLY A 328 -38.22 -21.33 -8.16
CA GLY A 328 -38.17 -20.24 -7.16
C GLY A 328 -36.73 -19.71 -6.98
N LYS A 329 -36.58 -18.53 -6.37
CA LYS A 329 -35.26 -17.93 -6.08
C LYS A 329 -34.37 -18.92 -5.36
N TYR A 330 -33.08 -18.94 -5.71
CA TYR A 330 -32.09 -19.73 -4.98
C TYR A 330 -31.90 -19.15 -3.56
N ASP A 331 -31.94 -20.01 -2.55
CA ASP A 331 -31.62 -19.62 -1.17
C ASP A 331 -30.29 -20.28 -0.74
N PRO A 332 -29.22 -19.50 -0.53
CA PRO A 332 -27.92 -20.03 -0.13
C PRO A 332 -27.91 -20.70 1.25
N ARG A 333 -28.95 -20.48 2.08
CA ARG A 333 -29.05 -21.04 3.43
C ARG A 333 -29.65 -22.46 3.45
N LEU A 334 -30.14 -22.98 2.31
CA LEU A 334 -30.82 -24.29 2.25
C LEU A 334 -29.92 -25.44 2.69
N ASP A 335 -28.61 -25.39 2.42
CA ASP A 335 -27.66 -26.44 2.84
C ASP A 335 -27.59 -26.57 4.36
N LEU A 336 -27.76 -25.48 5.08
CA LEU A 336 -27.81 -25.43 6.56
C LEU A 336 -29.11 -24.77 7.04
N SER A 337 -30.25 -25.20 6.48
CA SER A 337 -31.56 -24.60 6.78
C SER A 337 -31.98 -24.68 8.25
N ARG A 338 -31.38 -25.61 9.03
CA ARG A 338 -31.63 -25.79 10.48
C ARG A 338 -30.63 -25.01 11.35
N TYR A 339 -29.70 -24.25 10.75
CA TYR A 339 -28.75 -23.45 11.52
C TYR A 339 -29.49 -22.36 12.32
N MET A 340 -29.21 -22.30 13.63
CA MET A 340 -29.70 -21.28 14.52
C MET A 340 -28.58 -20.33 14.93
N PHE A 341 -28.87 -19.03 14.84
CA PHE A 341 -27.91 -18.02 15.30
C PHE A 341 -27.70 -18.11 16.82
N PRO A 342 -26.54 -17.75 17.34
CA PRO A 342 -26.27 -17.71 18.77
C PRO A 342 -27.29 -16.81 19.48
N THR A 343 -27.79 -17.28 20.63
CA THR A 343 -28.76 -16.54 21.46
C THR A 343 -28.05 -15.54 22.38
N LEU A 344 -28.76 -14.52 22.83
CA LEU A 344 -28.19 -13.49 23.73
C LEU A 344 -27.82 -14.04 25.12
N ASP A 345 -28.38 -15.17 25.51
CA ASP A 345 -28.13 -15.81 26.82
C ASP A 345 -26.70 -16.40 26.92
N LEU A 346 -26.03 -16.60 25.78
CA LEU A 346 -24.62 -17.01 25.72
C LEU A 346 -23.65 -15.89 26.12
N LEU A 347 -24.12 -14.65 26.13
CA LEU A 347 -23.36 -13.47 26.51
C LEU A 347 -23.77 -13.01 27.93
N LYS A 348 -22.79 -12.66 28.74
CA LYS A 348 -23.00 -12.19 30.10
C LYS A 348 -23.49 -10.74 30.12
N PHE A 349 -24.48 -10.51 30.95
CA PHE A 349 -24.86 -9.14 31.31
C PHE A 349 -23.99 -8.69 32.49
N TYR A 350 -23.09 -7.74 32.21
CA TYR A 350 -22.34 -7.09 33.30
C TYR A 350 -23.27 -5.98 33.85
N ASP A 351 -23.84 -6.23 35.03
CA ASP A 351 -24.67 -5.25 35.69
C ASP A 351 -23.84 -4.03 36.07
N SER A 352 -23.92 -3.06 35.23
CA SER A 352 -23.23 -1.78 35.43
C SER A 352 -24.05 -0.87 36.34
N GLY A 353 -24.95 -1.38 37.13
CA GLY A 353 -25.86 -0.57 37.98
C GLY A 353 -26.43 0.66 37.22
N ASN A 354 -27.56 1.13 37.48
CA ASN A 354 -27.94 2.46 36.95
C ASN A 354 -26.78 3.41 37.18
N VAL A 355 -26.38 4.15 36.12
CA VAL A 355 -25.37 5.22 36.26
C VAL A 355 -25.89 6.12 37.36
N GLU A 356 -25.56 5.83 38.63
CA GLU A 356 -25.65 6.86 39.66
C GLU A 356 -24.57 7.86 39.24
N VAL A 357 -25.05 8.81 38.41
CA VAL A 357 -24.29 10.00 38.08
C VAL A 357 -24.01 10.64 39.43
N ASN A 358 -22.80 10.44 39.95
CA ASN A 358 -22.40 11.14 41.16
C ASN A 358 -22.37 12.64 40.83
N ARG A 359 -23.49 13.28 41.08
CA ARG A 359 -23.66 14.69 40.73
C ARG A 359 -22.63 15.55 41.44
N GLU A 360 -22.20 15.15 42.63
CA GLU A 360 -21.14 15.79 43.40
C GLU A 360 -19.81 15.73 42.66
N GLU A 361 -19.44 14.56 42.15
CA GLU A 361 -18.23 14.39 41.37
C GLU A 361 -18.23 15.25 40.09
N LEU A 362 -19.36 15.35 39.40
CA LEU A 362 -19.51 16.18 38.22
C LEU A 362 -19.34 17.67 38.53
N GLU A 363 -19.92 18.12 39.61
CA GLU A 363 -19.87 19.51 40.06
C GLU A 363 -18.48 19.87 40.58
N GLU A 364 -17.82 18.98 41.31
CA GLU A 364 -16.45 19.13 41.78
C GLU A 364 -15.47 19.21 40.59
N ASN A 365 -15.52 18.29 39.66
CA ASN A 365 -14.66 18.29 38.46
C ASN A 365 -14.90 19.54 37.62
N GLN A 366 -16.15 19.98 37.46
CA GLN A 366 -16.50 21.22 36.75
C GLN A 366 -15.85 22.44 37.41
N GLN A 367 -15.97 22.53 38.76
CA GLN A 367 -15.36 23.64 39.51
C GLN A 367 -13.85 23.63 39.42
N MET A 368 -13.21 22.46 39.52
CA MET A 368 -11.75 22.34 39.40
C MET A 368 -11.26 22.74 38.00
N ILE A 369 -11.92 22.26 36.91
CA ILE A 369 -11.59 22.66 35.53
C ILE A 369 -11.70 24.19 35.39
N LYS A 370 -12.80 24.76 35.85
CA LYS A 370 -13.05 26.19 35.78
C LYS A 370 -11.96 26.98 36.51
N ARG A 371 -11.70 26.62 37.76
CA ARG A 371 -10.69 27.28 38.59
C ARG A 371 -9.27 27.17 37.98
N THR A 372 -8.88 25.99 37.53
CA THR A 372 -7.57 25.79 36.91
C THR A 372 -7.40 26.67 35.67
N LEU A 373 -8.42 26.80 34.83
CA LEU A 373 -8.36 27.66 33.64
C LEU A 373 -8.34 29.14 34.02
N GLU A 374 -9.11 29.57 35.04
CA GLU A 374 -9.10 30.92 35.57
C GLU A 374 -7.74 31.32 36.17
N ASP A 375 -7.08 30.41 36.92
CA ASP A 375 -5.73 30.59 37.49
C ASP A 375 -4.69 30.85 36.38
N PHE A 376 -4.86 30.26 35.20
CA PHE A 376 -4.02 30.55 34.00
C PHE A 376 -4.53 31.72 33.15
N GLY A 377 -5.48 32.50 33.64
CA GLY A 377 -6.04 33.66 32.95
C GLY A 377 -6.85 33.27 31.71
N ILE A 378 -7.63 32.22 31.79
CA ILE A 378 -8.57 31.74 30.77
C ILE A 378 -9.95 31.70 31.37
N ASN A 379 -10.79 32.65 30.99
CA ASN A 379 -12.18 32.67 31.43
C ASN A 379 -13.04 31.79 30.54
N ILE A 380 -14.07 31.15 31.15
CA ILE A 380 -14.99 30.25 30.48
C ILE A 380 -16.37 30.85 30.48
N ALA A 381 -17.03 30.95 29.32
CA ALA A 381 -18.40 31.42 29.18
C ALA A 381 -19.43 30.38 29.64
N SER A 382 -19.21 29.11 29.28
CA SER A 382 -20.09 28.00 29.70
C SER A 382 -19.33 26.68 29.74
N ILE A 383 -19.82 25.74 30.56
CA ILE A 383 -19.36 24.36 30.67
C ILE A 383 -20.54 23.41 30.73
N LYS A 384 -20.53 22.37 29.92
CA LYS A 384 -21.56 21.31 29.86
C LYS A 384 -20.89 19.96 30.04
N ALA A 385 -21.40 19.12 30.94
CA ALA A 385 -20.94 17.75 31.15
C ALA A 385 -21.83 16.74 30.42
N THR A 386 -21.22 15.78 29.72
CA THR A 386 -21.89 14.61 29.15
C THR A 386 -21.23 13.35 29.68
N VAL A 387 -21.98 12.53 30.43
CA VAL A 387 -21.45 11.34 31.10
C VAL A 387 -21.48 10.15 30.14
N GLY A 388 -20.30 9.57 29.91
CA GLY A 388 -20.13 8.34 29.14
C GLY A 388 -19.79 7.14 30.03
N PRO A 389 -19.61 5.95 29.43
CA PRO A 389 -19.36 4.72 30.20
C PRO A 389 -18.03 4.73 30.96
N THR A 390 -17.00 5.30 30.41
CA THR A 390 -15.64 5.30 30.99
C THR A 390 -15.08 6.69 31.22
N VAL A 391 -15.55 7.68 30.47
CA VAL A 391 -15.14 9.08 30.57
C VAL A 391 -16.34 10.00 30.57
N THR A 392 -16.20 11.14 31.24
CA THR A 392 -17.14 12.27 31.16
C THR A 392 -16.52 13.33 30.26
N LEU A 393 -17.30 13.80 29.28
CA LEU A 393 -16.94 14.88 28.38
C LEU A 393 -17.42 16.22 28.94
N TYR A 394 -16.49 17.13 29.25
CA TYR A 394 -16.78 18.51 29.60
C TYR A 394 -16.59 19.39 28.36
N GLU A 395 -17.70 19.85 27.79
CA GLU A 395 -17.70 20.79 26.65
C GLU A 395 -17.62 22.21 27.20
N ILE A 396 -16.54 22.94 26.90
CA ILE A 396 -16.32 24.31 27.35
C ILE A 396 -16.36 25.30 26.17
N ILE A 397 -16.92 26.48 26.44
CA ILE A 397 -16.88 27.62 25.54
C ILE A 397 -15.99 28.67 26.21
N PRO A 398 -14.78 28.94 25.71
CA PRO A 398 -13.94 30.00 26.25
C PRO A 398 -14.49 31.38 25.86
N GLU A 399 -14.16 32.42 26.62
CA GLU A 399 -14.45 33.81 26.25
C GLU A 399 -13.73 34.22 24.97
N ALA A 400 -14.25 35.26 24.32
CA ALA A 400 -13.66 35.78 23.07
C ALA A 400 -12.22 36.22 23.27
N GLY A 401 -11.35 35.87 22.31
CA GLY A 401 -9.93 36.26 22.32
C GLY A 401 -8.98 35.21 22.95
N VAL A 402 -9.49 34.11 23.49
CA VAL A 402 -8.67 32.99 24.02
C VAL A 402 -8.15 32.14 22.87
N ARG A 403 -6.84 31.94 22.77
CA ARG A 403 -6.24 31.02 21.80
C ARG A 403 -6.44 29.56 22.23
N ILE A 404 -6.96 28.72 21.34
CA ILE A 404 -7.20 27.29 21.57
C ILE A 404 -5.92 26.56 22.02
N SER A 405 -4.75 26.89 21.42
CA SER A 405 -3.46 26.31 21.78
C SER A 405 -3.08 26.54 23.24
N LYS A 406 -3.51 27.67 23.87
CA LYS A 406 -3.24 27.93 25.28
C LYS A 406 -3.94 26.90 26.19
N ILE A 407 -5.21 26.57 25.87
CA ILE A 407 -5.97 25.56 26.63
C ILE A 407 -5.40 24.16 26.40
N LYS A 408 -5.02 23.84 25.17
CA LYS A 408 -4.45 22.53 24.82
C LYS A 408 -3.13 22.24 25.53
N ASN A 409 -2.33 23.27 25.79
CA ASN A 409 -1.05 23.13 26.48
C ASN A 409 -1.21 22.94 28.01
N LEU A 410 -2.39 23.18 28.57
CA LEU A 410 -2.71 22.98 29.98
C LEU A 410 -3.28 21.57 30.27
N GLU A 411 -3.17 20.64 29.34
CA GLU A 411 -3.70 19.29 29.48
C GLU A 411 -3.15 18.59 30.73
N ASP A 412 -1.85 18.65 30.96
CA ASP A 412 -1.21 18.03 32.11
C ASP A 412 -1.51 18.78 33.43
N ASP A 413 -1.63 20.10 33.40
CA ASP A 413 -2.00 20.91 34.57
C ASP A 413 -3.44 20.65 35.03
N ILE A 414 -4.37 20.54 34.08
CA ILE A 414 -5.77 20.17 34.35
C ILE A 414 -5.87 18.74 34.87
N ALA A 415 -5.09 17.79 34.30
CA ALA A 415 -5.04 16.42 34.77
C ALA A 415 -4.56 16.33 36.24
N LEU A 416 -3.53 17.10 36.58
CA LEU A 416 -2.99 17.18 37.93
C LEU A 416 -4.04 17.77 38.90
N SER A 417 -4.70 18.85 38.55
CA SER A 417 -5.75 19.47 39.34
C SER A 417 -6.90 18.53 39.65
N LEU A 418 -7.32 17.75 38.67
CA LEU A 418 -8.38 16.74 38.79
C LEU A 418 -7.92 15.45 39.47
N SER A 419 -6.65 15.33 39.84
CA SER A 419 -6.04 14.07 40.31
C SER A 419 -6.31 12.89 39.36
N ALA A 420 -6.52 13.19 38.06
CA ALA A 420 -6.81 12.20 37.03
C ALA A 420 -5.51 11.63 36.45
N LEU A 421 -5.48 10.32 36.20
CA LEU A 421 -4.30 9.66 35.62
C LEU A 421 -3.92 10.24 34.27
N GLN A 422 -4.92 10.54 33.44
CA GLN A 422 -4.77 11.17 32.13
C GLN A 422 -6.09 11.79 31.70
N ILE A 423 -6.05 12.96 31.07
CA ILE A 423 -7.19 13.56 30.36
C ILE A 423 -6.85 13.67 28.88
N ARG A 424 -7.83 13.99 28.05
CA ARG A 424 -7.62 14.29 26.63
C ARG A 424 -8.42 15.52 26.25
N ILE A 425 -7.74 16.49 25.58
CA ILE A 425 -8.37 17.71 25.11
C ILE A 425 -8.61 17.65 23.60
N ILE A 426 -9.88 17.78 23.18
CA ILE A 426 -10.32 17.87 21.79
C ILE A 426 -10.59 19.34 21.47
N ALA A 427 -9.75 19.95 20.65
CA ALA A 427 -9.86 21.39 20.41
C ALA A 427 -9.42 21.77 18.97
N PRO A 428 -10.35 22.28 18.14
CA PRO A 428 -11.79 22.41 18.38
C PRO A 428 -12.54 21.08 18.30
N MET A 429 -13.75 21.01 18.88
CA MET A 429 -14.63 19.85 18.66
C MET A 429 -15.22 19.86 17.25
N PRO A 430 -15.24 18.73 16.54
CA PRO A 430 -15.77 18.65 15.18
C PRO A 430 -17.22 19.12 15.09
N GLY A 431 -17.50 20.02 14.16
CA GLY A 431 -18.84 20.56 13.95
C GLY A 431 -19.40 21.44 15.07
N LYS A 432 -18.61 21.73 16.12
CA LYS A 432 -18.97 22.59 17.25
C LYS A 432 -17.88 23.63 17.50
N GLY A 433 -18.25 24.83 17.85
CA GLY A 433 -17.30 25.89 18.27
C GLY A 433 -16.82 25.74 19.72
N THR A 434 -16.81 24.54 20.27
CA THR A 434 -16.49 24.23 21.66
C THR A 434 -15.17 23.45 21.79
N ILE A 435 -14.64 23.39 22.99
CA ILE A 435 -13.47 22.55 23.35
C ILE A 435 -13.98 21.47 24.29
N GLY A 436 -13.63 20.21 23.98
CA GLY A 436 -13.96 19.07 24.80
C GLY A 436 -12.80 18.66 25.70
N ILE A 437 -13.07 18.46 26.98
CA ILE A 437 -12.13 17.87 27.95
C ILE A 437 -12.71 16.52 28.39
N GLU A 438 -12.05 15.43 28.06
CA GLU A 438 -12.45 14.08 28.44
C GLU A 438 -11.74 13.71 29.75
N VAL A 439 -12.52 13.53 30.82
CA VAL A 439 -12.03 13.17 32.16
C VAL A 439 -12.46 11.74 32.47
N PRO A 440 -11.54 10.86 32.92
CA PRO A 440 -11.88 9.51 33.35
C PRO A 440 -12.87 9.50 34.53
N ASN A 441 -13.87 8.64 34.48
CA ASN A 441 -14.80 8.43 35.58
C ASN A 441 -14.11 7.66 36.72
N ASN A 442 -14.36 8.00 37.96
CA ASN A 442 -13.81 7.27 39.13
C ASN A 442 -14.23 5.80 39.16
N LYS A 443 -15.44 5.52 38.67
CA LYS A 443 -16.00 4.16 38.54
C LYS A 443 -16.39 3.91 37.08
N PRO A 444 -15.45 3.51 36.21
CA PRO A 444 -15.74 3.22 34.82
C PRO A 444 -16.62 1.98 34.69
N GLN A 445 -17.63 2.06 33.80
CA GLN A 445 -18.54 0.96 33.53
C GLN A 445 -18.00 0.03 32.44
N THR A 446 -18.24 -1.28 32.63
CA THR A 446 -17.97 -2.27 31.60
C THR A 446 -19.10 -2.28 30.58
N VAL A 447 -18.80 -2.04 29.31
CA VAL A 447 -19.72 -2.17 28.19
C VAL A 447 -19.82 -3.65 27.82
N SER A 448 -20.93 -4.34 28.15
CA SER A 448 -21.10 -5.75 27.79
C SER A 448 -21.40 -5.93 26.32
N MET A 449 -20.84 -7.00 25.70
CA MET A 449 -21.16 -7.36 24.32
C MET A 449 -22.65 -7.66 24.15
N GLN A 450 -23.31 -8.27 25.15
CA GLN A 450 -24.73 -8.49 25.16
C GLN A 450 -25.51 -7.19 24.94
N SER A 451 -25.17 -6.11 25.69
CA SER A 451 -25.85 -4.82 25.55
C SER A 451 -25.71 -4.13 24.21
N VAL A 452 -24.61 -4.45 23.51
CA VAL A 452 -24.30 -3.93 22.15
C VAL A 452 -25.06 -4.71 21.09
N VAL A 453 -25.03 -6.04 21.16
CA VAL A 453 -25.72 -6.93 20.22
C VAL A 453 -27.25 -6.81 20.40
N ALA A 454 -27.74 -6.72 21.63
CA ALA A 454 -29.18 -6.55 21.93
C ALA A 454 -29.75 -5.18 21.51
N SER A 455 -28.87 -4.20 21.16
CA SER A 455 -29.33 -2.87 20.80
C SER A 455 -30.20 -2.87 19.55
N ARG A 456 -31.26 -2.04 19.55
CA ARG A 456 -32.15 -1.87 18.40
C ARG A 456 -31.37 -1.52 17.13
N LYS A 457 -30.37 -0.65 17.24
CA LYS A 457 -29.51 -0.23 16.13
C LYS A 457 -28.80 -1.42 15.46
N PHE A 458 -28.33 -2.41 16.22
CA PHE A 458 -27.69 -3.60 15.69
C PHE A 458 -28.73 -4.60 15.14
N GLN A 459 -29.83 -4.81 15.84
CA GLN A 459 -30.86 -5.77 15.43
C GLN A 459 -31.57 -5.38 14.13
N GLU A 460 -31.86 -4.09 13.92
CA GLU A 460 -32.52 -3.58 12.71
C GLU A 460 -31.56 -3.21 11.59
N CYS A 461 -30.25 -3.45 11.78
CA CYS A 461 -29.21 -3.09 10.83
C CYS A 461 -29.29 -3.89 9.52
N THR A 462 -29.19 -3.20 8.39
CA THR A 462 -29.21 -3.76 7.02
C THR A 462 -27.82 -3.83 6.37
N TYR A 463 -26.74 -3.69 7.15
CA TYR A 463 -25.37 -3.76 6.63
C TYR A 463 -25.02 -5.16 6.13
N ASP A 464 -24.16 -5.20 5.09
CA ASP A 464 -23.73 -6.48 4.55
C ASP A 464 -22.81 -7.24 5.52
N LEU A 465 -21.87 -6.56 6.19
CA LEU A 465 -21.03 -7.11 7.27
C LEU A 465 -21.03 -6.17 8.48
N PRO A 466 -22.06 -6.22 9.35
CA PRO A 466 -22.18 -5.33 10.49
C PRO A 466 -21.18 -5.68 11.58
N VAL A 467 -20.37 -4.70 11.96
CA VAL A 467 -19.43 -4.80 13.08
C VAL A 467 -19.83 -3.78 14.13
N ALA A 468 -20.25 -4.25 15.29
CA ALA A 468 -20.57 -3.44 16.45
C ALA A 468 -19.52 -3.67 17.53
N ILE A 469 -18.71 -2.64 17.81
CA ILE A 469 -17.49 -2.81 18.61
C ILE A 469 -17.55 -2.18 20.01
N GLY A 470 -18.62 -1.44 20.33
CA GLY A 470 -18.73 -0.83 21.66
C GLY A 470 -19.65 0.37 21.71
N ARG A 471 -19.40 1.28 22.64
CA ARG A 471 -20.18 2.51 22.85
C ARG A 471 -19.30 3.75 22.81
N THR A 472 -19.85 4.83 22.25
CA THR A 472 -19.22 6.16 22.22
C THR A 472 -19.27 6.83 23.60
N ILE A 473 -18.63 7.99 23.73
CA ILE A 473 -18.68 8.83 24.94
C ILE A 473 -20.11 9.27 25.31
N VAL A 474 -20.97 9.40 24.30
CA VAL A 474 -22.40 9.74 24.52
C VAL A 474 -23.26 8.50 24.71
N ASN A 475 -22.66 7.36 25.03
CA ASN A 475 -23.30 6.07 25.29
C ASN A 475 -24.09 5.46 24.11
N GLU A 476 -23.84 5.91 22.88
CA GLU A 476 -24.41 5.32 21.67
C GLU A 476 -23.62 4.12 21.20
N VAL A 477 -24.32 3.09 20.69
CA VAL A 477 -23.65 1.94 20.07
C VAL A 477 -22.91 2.38 18.81
N PHE A 478 -21.60 2.13 18.80
CA PHE A 478 -20.75 2.37 17.65
C PHE A 478 -20.67 1.12 16.78
N MET A 479 -21.09 1.24 15.54
CA MET A 479 -21.08 0.16 14.56
C MET A 479 -20.83 0.68 13.17
N PHE A 480 -20.21 -0.15 12.32
CA PHE A 480 -19.92 0.15 10.92
C PHE A 480 -20.09 -1.08 10.04
N ASP A 481 -20.15 -0.87 8.74
CA ASP A 481 -20.18 -1.94 7.73
C ASP A 481 -18.76 -2.24 7.22
N LEU A 482 -18.27 -3.44 7.46
CA LEU A 482 -16.94 -3.84 7.00
C LEU A 482 -16.82 -3.82 5.48
N CYS A 483 -17.91 -4.00 4.73
CA CYS A 483 -17.92 -3.87 3.27
C CYS A 483 -17.66 -2.44 2.79
N LYS A 484 -18.07 -1.43 3.58
CA LYS A 484 -17.80 -0.01 3.29
C LYS A 484 -16.40 0.40 3.76
N THR A 485 -15.89 -0.27 4.79
CA THR A 485 -14.54 -0.10 5.35
C THR A 485 -13.72 -1.35 5.10
N PRO A 486 -13.30 -1.61 3.85
CA PRO A 486 -12.98 -2.96 3.36
C PRO A 486 -11.83 -3.64 4.11
N HIS A 487 -10.89 -2.88 4.65
CA HIS A 487 -9.73 -3.38 5.37
C HIS A 487 -9.52 -2.55 6.62
N LEU A 488 -9.22 -3.23 7.73
CA LEU A 488 -9.13 -2.65 9.05
C LEU A 488 -7.76 -2.95 9.67
N LEU A 489 -7.09 -1.92 10.14
CA LEU A 489 -5.89 -2.05 10.96
C LEU A 489 -6.26 -1.89 12.44
N VAL A 490 -5.85 -2.84 13.28
CA VAL A 490 -6.09 -2.82 14.72
C VAL A 490 -4.76 -2.85 15.46
N ALA A 491 -4.44 -1.84 16.26
CA ALA A 491 -3.19 -1.83 16.99
C ALA A 491 -3.36 -1.36 18.44
N GLY A 492 -2.46 -1.79 19.33
CA GLY A 492 -2.46 -1.39 20.73
C GLY A 492 -1.45 -2.18 21.54
N ALA A 493 -1.02 -1.63 22.68
CA ALA A 493 -0.07 -2.30 23.55
C ALA A 493 -0.69 -3.56 24.20
N THR A 494 0.17 -4.48 24.63
CA THR A 494 -0.25 -5.74 25.28
C THR A 494 -1.14 -5.48 26.48
N GLY A 495 -2.24 -6.22 26.58
CA GLY A 495 -3.20 -6.10 27.70
C GLY A 495 -4.11 -4.88 27.65
N GLN A 496 -4.13 -4.09 26.57
CA GLN A 496 -4.96 -2.88 26.43
C GLN A 496 -6.31 -3.11 25.75
N GLY A 497 -6.62 -4.34 25.31
CA GLY A 497 -7.93 -4.73 24.79
C GLY A 497 -7.97 -5.15 23.33
N LYS A 498 -6.81 -5.29 22.63
CA LYS A 498 -6.72 -5.70 21.21
C LYS A 498 -7.47 -7.02 20.96
N SER A 499 -7.18 -8.07 21.75
CA SER A 499 -7.80 -9.40 21.62
C SER A 499 -9.31 -9.37 21.89
N VAL A 500 -9.72 -8.61 22.91
CA VAL A 500 -11.15 -8.39 23.20
C VAL A 500 -11.83 -7.68 22.02
N GLY A 501 -11.17 -6.70 21.42
CA GLY A 501 -11.69 -6.01 20.22
C GLY A 501 -11.83 -6.92 19.01
N LEU A 502 -10.87 -7.82 18.75
CA LEU A 502 -10.98 -8.82 17.69
C LEU A 502 -12.13 -9.80 17.96
N ASN A 503 -12.27 -10.26 19.20
CA ASN A 503 -13.37 -11.12 19.60
C ASN A 503 -14.72 -10.42 19.49
N ALA A 504 -14.82 -9.12 19.82
CA ALA A 504 -16.05 -8.33 19.63
C ALA A 504 -16.43 -8.22 18.14
N ILE A 505 -15.46 -8.03 17.24
CA ILE A 505 -15.66 -8.01 15.78
C ILE A 505 -16.20 -9.36 15.30
N ILE A 506 -15.53 -10.46 15.66
CA ILE A 506 -15.91 -11.82 15.25
C ILE A 506 -17.30 -12.15 15.80
N THR A 507 -17.54 -11.89 17.07
CA THR A 507 -18.85 -12.12 17.72
C THR A 507 -19.97 -11.35 17.01
N SER A 508 -19.76 -10.06 16.68
CA SER A 508 -20.75 -9.28 15.91
C SER A 508 -21.14 -9.97 14.61
N LEU A 509 -20.15 -10.50 13.88
CA LEU A 509 -20.38 -11.18 12.61
C LEU A 509 -21.09 -12.53 12.78
N LEU A 510 -20.74 -13.32 13.81
CA LEU A 510 -21.38 -14.61 14.12
C LEU A 510 -22.85 -14.45 14.51
N TYR A 511 -23.21 -13.35 15.19
CA TYR A 511 -24.59 -13.07 15.57
C TYR A 511 -25.48 -12.59 14.41
N LYS A 512 -24.90 -12.22 13.27
CA LYS A 512 -25.66 -11.59 12.18
C LYS A 512 -25.56 -12.29 10.83
N LYS A 513 -24.51 -13.09 10.60
CA LYS A 513 -24.26 -13.72 9.31
C LYS A 513 -24.34 -15.24 9.39
N HIS A 514 -25.05 -15.81 8.41
CA HIS A 514 -25.17 -17.26 8.25
C HIS A 514 -23.88 -17.87 7.73
N PRO A 515 -23.52 -19.13 8.07
CA PRO A 515 -22.31 -19.77 7.56
C PRO A 515 -22.22 -19.83 6.03
N ALA A 516 -23.33 -19.86 5.32
CA ALA A 516 -23.36 -19.78 3.86
C ALA A 516 -22.94 -18.40 3.30
N GLU A 517 -23.05 -17.33 4.09
CA GLU A 517 -22.83 -15.95 3.65
C GLU A 517 -21.44 -15.42 4.05
N LEU A 518 -20.78 -16.06 5.02
CA LEU A 518 -19.51 -15.59 5.59
C LEU A 518 -18.55 -16.73 5.86
N LYS A 519 -17.29 -16.51 5.52
CA LYS A 519 -16.16 -17.38 5.88
C LYS A 519 -15.02 -16.57 6.49
N PHE A 520 -14.31 -17.16 7.44
CA PHE A 520 -13.12 -16.58 8.05
C PHE A 520 -11.86 -17.34 7.61
N VAL A 521 -10.79 -16.59 7.38
CA VAL A 521 -9.41 -17.09 7.34
C VAL A 521 -8.71 -16.51 8.56
N MET A 522 -8.26 -17.37 9.46
CA MET A 522 -7.65 -16.95 10.73
C MET A 522 -6.18 -17.31 10.77
N VAL A 523 -5.33 -16.32 11.03
CA VAL A 523 -3.87 -16.47 11.14
C VAL A 523 -3.45 -16.04 12.54
N ASP A 524 -2.94 -17.01 13.33
CA ASP A 524 -2.50 -16.82 14.71
C ASP A 524 -1.12 -17.47 14.94
N PRO A 525 -0.04 -16.74 14.68
CA PRO A 525 1.32 -17.26 14.85
C PRO A 525 1.64 -17.70 16.28
N LYS A 526 0.91 -17.17 17.28
CA LYS A 526 1.14 -17.45 18.70
C LYS A 526 0.30 -18.59 19.24
N GLN A 527 -0.69 -19.05 18.51
CA GLN A 527 -1.63 -20.12 18.88
C GLN A 527 -2.39 -19.85 20.20
N VAL A 528 -2.67 -18.59 20.50
CA VAL A 528 -3.30 -18.18 21.77
C VAL A 528 -4.71 -17.67 21.57
N GLU A 529 -4.91 -16.74 20.62
CA GLU A 529 -6.15 -15.97 20.53
C GLU A 529 -7.24 -16.69 19.73
N PHE A 530 -6.88 -17.37 18.63
CA PHE A 530 -7.87 -17.93 17.70
C PHE A 530 -8.07 -19.44 17.82
N SER A 531 -7.26 -20.14 18.63
CA SER A 531 -7.36 -21.60 18.79
C SER A 531 -8.78 -22.06 19.17
N ILE A 532 -9.50 -21.24 19.91
CA ILE A 532 -10.88 -21.49 20.36
C ILE A 532 -11.87 -21.64 19.18
N TYR A 533 -11.64 -20.90 18.08
CA TYR A 533 -12.52 -20.91 16.89
C TYR A 533 -12.35 -22.17 16.01
N SER A 534 -11.38 -23.04 16.28
CA SER A 534 -11.22 -24.31 15.54
C SER A 534 -12.49 -25.18 15.54
N LYS A 535 -13.31 -25.10 16.59
CA LYS A 535 -14.57 -25.84 16.73
C LYS A 535 -15.64 -25.49 15.67
N ILE A 536 -15.56 -24.30 15.07
CA ILE A 536 -16.48 -23.87 14.00
C ILE A 536 -15.89 -24.01 12.60
N GLU A 537 -14.88 -24.89 12.45
CA GLU A 537 -14.18 -25.13 11.19
C GLU A 537 -15.13 -25.34 10.03
N ARG A 538 -16.03 -26.33 10.15
CA ARG A 538 -16.95 -26.72 9.08
C ARG A 538 -18.11 -25.76 8.85
N HIS A 539 -18.29 -24.75 9.72
CA HIS A 539 -19.31 -23.72 9.55
C HIS A 539 -18.73 -22.48 8.87
N TYR A 540 -17.70 -21.92 9.48
CA TYR A 540 -17.24 -20.57 9.16
C TYR A 540 -15.80 -20.47 8.68
N LEU A 541 -14.95 -21.53 8.82
CA LEU A 541 -13.54 -21.35 8.46
C LEU A 541 -13.27 -21.74 7.01
N ALA A 542 -12.31 -21.03 6.43
CA ALA A 542 -11.73 -21.34 5.14
C ALA A 542 -10.25 -21.69 5.33
N LYS A 543 -9.78 -22.79 4.69
CA LYS A 543 -8.41 -23.26 4.78
C LYS A 543 -7.88 -23.76 3.44
N LEU A 544 -6.57 -23.94 3.35
CA LEU A 544 -5.94 -24.60 2.22
C LEU A 544 -6.36 -26.09 2.17
N PRO A 545 -6.46 -26.71 0.97
CA PRO A 545 -6.85 -28.11 0.83
C PRO A 545 -5.96 -29.08 1.62
N ASN A 546 -4.67 -28.77 1.71
CA ASN A 546 -3.65 -29.63 2.34
C ASN A 546 -3.33 -29.21 3.79
N ALA A 547 -4.08 -28.29 4.38
CA ALA A 547 -3.84 -27.85 5.75
C ALA A 547 -4.51 -28.79 6.74
N ASP A 548 -3.74 -29.33 7.70
CA ASP A 548 -4.28 -30.18 8.78
C ASP A 548 -5.10 -29.39 9.79
N LYS A 549 -4.66 -28.14 10.05
CA LYS A 549 -5.31 -27.25 11.02
C LYS A 549 -6.14 -26.18 10.32
N PRO A 550 -7.32 -25.82 10.86
CA PRO A 550 -8.16 -24.78 10.27
C PRO A 550 -7.67 -23.36 10.55
N ILE A 551 -6.77 -23.18 11.53
CA ILE A 551 -6.16 -21.89 11.90
C ILE A 551 -4.69 -21.97 11.50
N VAL A 552 -4.25 -20.98 10.75
CA VAL A 552 -2.89 -20.88 10.24
C VAL A 552 -1.96 -20.41 11.35
N THR A 553 -0.94 -21.21 11.67
CA THR A 553 0.00 -20.94 12.76
C THR A 553 1.43 -20.72 12.27
N GLU A 554 1.82 -21.39 11.19
CA GLU A 554 3.16 -21.29 10.65
C GLU A 554 3.30 -20.13 9.65
N PRO A 555 4.40 -19.38 9.67
CA PRO A 555 4.61 -18.25 8.76
C PRO A 555 4.58 -18.63 7.27
N GLY A 556 5.13 -19.81 6.91
CA GLY A 556 5.09 -20.33 5.55
C GLY A 556 3.66 -20.58 5.06
N ASP A 557 2.84 -21.21 5.91
CA ASP A 557 1.42 -21.47 5.61
C ASP A 557 0.62 -20.17 5.53
N ALA A 558 1.00 -19.15 6.31
CA ALA A 558 0.39 -17.82 6.23
C ALA A 558 0.66 -17.18 4.87
N VAL A 559 1.89 -17.24 4.35
CA VAL A 559 2.24 -16.77 3.01
C VAL A 559 1.45 -17.52 1.94
N ALA A 560 1.40 -18.86 2.04
CA ALA A 560 0.66 -19.72 1.10
C ALA A 560 -0.85 -19.41 1.13
N THR A 561 -1.44 -19.24 2.31
CA THR A 561 -2.86 -18.91 2.48
C THR A 561 -3.21 -17.54 1.92
N LEU A 562 -2.36 -16.52 2.13
CA LEU A 562 -2.58 -15.19 1.57
C LEU A 562 -2.45 -15.17 0.05
N ASN A 563 -1.50 -15.90 -0.52
CA ASN A 563 -1.40 -16.05 -1.97
C ASN A 563 -2.59 -16.83 -2.55
N SER A 564 -3.07 -17.85 -1.85
CA SER A 564 -4.30 -18.56 -2.21
C SER A 564 -5.53 -17.62 -2.22
N LEU A 565 -5.62 -16.69 -1.25
CA LEU A 565 -6.65 -15.66 -1.25
C LEU A 565 -6.51 -14.69 -2.44
N VAL A 566 -5.29 -14.42 -2.92
CA VAL A 566 -5.08 -13.65 -4.16
C VAL A 566 -5.64 -14.42 -5.36
N ILE A 567 -5.41 -15.74 -5.45
CA ILE A 567 -5.96 -16.58 -6.52
C ILE A 567 -7.50 -16.60 -6.44
N GLU A 568 -8.08 -16.79 -5.25
CA GLU A 568 -9.53 -16.74 -5.04
C GLU A 568 -10.11 -15.38 -5.47
N MET A 569 -9.42 -14.29 -5.13
CA MET A 569 -9.80 -12.94 -5.57
C MET A 569 -9.84 -12.83 -7.11
N GLU A 570 -8.81 -13.34 -7.80
CA GLU A 570 -8.72 -13.30 -9.26
C GLU A 570 -9.79 -14.19 -9.91
N ASN A 571 -10.04 -15.38 -9.35
CA ASN A 571 -11.11 -16.27 -9.81
C ASN A 571 -12.50 -15.61 -9.66
N ARG A 572 -12.75 -14.95 -8.53
CA ARG A 572 -13.99 -14.19 -8.33
C ARG A 572 -14.14 -13.05 -9.33
N TYR A 573 -13.03 -12.35 -9.65
CA TYR A 573 -13.08 -11.31 -10.70
C TYR A 573 -13.49 -11.86 -12.06
N LYS A 574 -12.99 -13.05 -12.45
CA LYS A 574 -13.42 -13.71 -13.70
C LYS A 574 -14.92 -13.95 -13.70
N LEU A 575 -15.46 -14.54 -12.61
CA LEU A 575 -16.90 -14.77 -12.47
C LEU A 575 -17.73 -13.49 -12.49
N LEU A 576 -17.23 -12.39 -11.89
CA LEU A 576 -17.91 -11.10 -11.94
C LEU A 576 -17.96 -10.52 -13.36
N VAL A 577 -16.86 -10.65 -14.11
CA VAL A 577 -16.79 -10.19 -15.52
C VAL A 577 -17.75 -11.00 -16.40
N GLU A 578 -17.74 -12.33 -16.29
CA GLU A 578 -18.65 -13.21 -17.03
C GLU A 578 -20.13 -12.92 -16.72
N ALA A 579 -20.43 -12.62 -15.44
CA ALA A 579 -21.76 -12.23 -15.01
C ALA A 579 -22.10 -10.76 -15.32
N SER A 580 -21.18 -9.96 -15.88
CA SER A 580 -21.33 -8.51 -16.05
C SER A 580 -21.76 -7.81 -14.76
N ALA A 581 -21.18 -8.19 -13.61
CA ALA A 581 -21.47 -7.65 -12.29
C ALA A 581 -20.30 -6.77 -11.79
N ARG A 582 -20.60 -5.64 -11.15
CA ARG A 582 -19.60 -4.69 -10.65
C ARG A 582 -19.02 -5.09 -9.29
N ASN A 583 -19.77 -5.85 -8.51
CA ASN A 583 -19.39 -6.27 -7.17
C ASN A 583 -20.11 -7.57 -6.79
N ILE A 584 -19.63 -8.19 -5.68
CA ILE A 584 -20.16 -9.45 -5.17
C ILE A 584 -21.65 -9.38 -4.85
N LYS A 585 -22.19 -8.26 -4.40
CA LYS A 585 -23.61 -8.10 -4.06
C LYS A 585 -24.47 -8.24 -5.30
N GLU A 586 -24.14 -7.48 -6.37
CA GLU A 586 -24.82 -7.56 -7.65
C GLU A 586 -24.71 -8.97 -8.27
N TYR A 587 -23.53 -9.59 -8.17
CA TYR A 587 -23.31 -10.95 -8.62
C TYR A 587 -24.20 -11.95 -7.88
N ASN A 588 -24.22 -11.91 -6.56
CA ASN A 588 -25.01 -12.80 -5.74
C ASN A 588 -26.52 -12.56 -5.95
N GLU A 589 -26.97 -11.33 -6.16
CA GLU A 589 -28.36 -11.00 -6.51
C GLU A 589 -28.76 -11.64 -7.86
N LYS A 590 -27.89 -11.61 -8.88
CA LYS A 590 -28.09 -12.30 -10.16
C LYS A 590 -28.12 -13.81 -9.98
N PHE A 591 -27.22 -14.37 -9.15
CA PHE A 591 -27.21 -15.80 -8.86
C PHE A 591 -28.46 -16.26 -8.12
N ILE A 592 -28.84 -15.55 -7.06
CA ILE A 592 -30.11 -15.81 -6.31
C ILE A 592 -31.33 -15.75 -7.22
N SER A 593 -31.34 -14.82 -8.18
CA SER A 593 -32.40 -14.66 -9.16
C SER A 593 -32.32 -15.70 -10.31
N ARG A 594 -31.39 -16.69 -10.23
CA ARG A 594 -31.14 -17.76 -11.21
C ARG A 594 -30.82 -17.26 -12.62
N ARG A 595 -30.20 -16.08 -12.74
CA ARG A 595 -29.75 -15.52 -14.02
C ARG A 595 -28.34 -15.95 -14.42
N LEU A 596 -27.68 -16.78 -13.60
CA LEU A 596 -26.32 -17.28 -13.82
C LEU A 596 -26.38 -18.80 -13.82
N ASN A 597 -25.80 -19.44 -14.86
CA ASN A 597 -25.80 -20.90 -15.02
C ASN A 597 -24.68 -21.54 -14.17
N PRO A 598 -25.02 -22.43 -13.19
CA PRO A 598 -24.03 -23.14 -12.39
C PRO A 598 -23.08 -24.04 -13.23
N GLU A 599 -23.52 -24.58 -14.38
CA GLU A 599 -22.70 -25.41 -15.26
C GLU A 599 -21.54 -24.65 -15.89
N LYS A 600 -21.67 -23.32 -16.03
CA LYS A 600 -20.58 -22.40 -16.43
C LYS A 600 -19.66 -22.01 -15.26
N GLY A 601 -19.75 -22.72 -14.12
CA GLY A 601 -18.91 -22.48 -12.94
C GLY A 601 -19.41 -21.38 -12.01
N HIS A 602 -20.57 -20.77 -12.28
CA HIS A 602 -21.15 -19.79 -11.37
C HIS A 602 -21.65 -20.44 -10.09
N ARG A 603 -21.36 -19.80 -8.97
CA ARG A 603 -21.75 -20.25 -7.62
C ARG A 603 -22.07 -19.06 -6.74
N PHE A 604 -22.82 -19.27 -5.67
CA PHE A 604 -22.95 -18.25 -4.64
C PHE A 604 -21.60 -17.96 -3.97
N LEU A 605 -21.24 -16.70 -3.86
CA LEU A 605 -19.96 -16.28 -3.30
C LEU A 605 -20.16 -15.75 -1.87
N PRO A 606 -19.69 -16.48 -0.82
CA PRO A 606 -19.69 -15.95 0.52
C PRO A 606 -18.67 -14.81 0.67
N TYR A 607 -18.91 -13.88 1.58
CA TYR A 607 -17.89 -12.95 2.02
C TYR A 607 -16.77 -13.71 2.73
N ILE A 608 -15.52 -13.28 2.55
CA ILE A 608 -14.37 -13.83 3.25
C ILE A 608 -13.73 -12.71 4.08
N VAL A 609 -13.54 -12.96 5.38
CA VAL A 609 -12.84 -12.06 6.28
C VAL A 609 -11.56 -12.74 6.77
N ALA A 610 -10.42 -12.25 6.29
CA ALA A 610 -9.11 -12.71 6.74
C ALA A 610 -8.67 -11.89 7.97
N ILE A 611 -8.35 -12.55 9.07
CA ILE A 611 -7.97 -11.93 10.34
C ILE A 611 -6.59 -12.43 10.74
N VAL A 612 -5.67 -11.48 10.94
CA VAL A 612 -4.30 -11.75 11.41
C VAL A 612 -4.14 -11.15 12.79
N ASP A 613 -3.85 -11.97 13.81
CA ASP A 613 -3.74 -11.51 15.20
C ASP A 613 -2.47 -10.69 15.46
N GLU A 614 -1.32 -11.16 14.97
CA GLU A 614 -0.05 -10.45 15.17
C GLU A 614 0.73 -10.35 13.85
N PHE A 615 0.48 -9.29 13.13
CA PHE A 615 1.11 -9.04 11.84
C PHE A 615 2.62 -8.79 11.96
N ALA A 616 3.07 -8.20 13.09
CA ALA A 616 4.49 -7.91 13.31
C ALA A 616 5.35 -9.17 13.32
N ASP A 617 4.86 -10.28 13.88
CA ASP A 617 5.61 -11.53 13.94
C ASP A 617 5.76 -12.15 12.55
N LEU A 618 4.75 -12.04 11.70
CA LEU A 618 4.81 -12.49 10.32
C LEU A 618 5.77 -11.66 9.46
N ILE A 619 5.76 -10.33 9.61
CA ILE A 619 6.71 -9.44 8.92
C ILE A 619 8.14 -9.72 9.37
N ALA A 620 8.36 -10.00 10.65
CA ALA A 620 9.71 -10.31 11.17
C ALA A 620 10.28 -11.60 10.57
N THR A 621 9.43 -12.57 10.24
CA THR A 621 9.83 -13.88 9.72
C THR A 621 9.87 -13.91 8.19
N SER A 622 8.80 -13.46 7.51
CA SER A 622 8.61 -13.61 6.07
C SER A 622 8.80 -12.29 5.28
N GLY A 623 8.95 -11.17 5.97
CA GLY A 623 9.29 -9.88 5.37
C GLY A 623 8.41 -9.48 4.18
N LYS A 624 9.02 -9.28 3.00
CA LYS A 624 8.32 -8.85 1.79
C LYS A 624 7.40 -9.91 1.18
N GLU A 625 7.64 -11.19 1.44
CA GLU A 625 6.83 -12.28 0.86
C GLU A 625 5.39 -12.24 1.36
N ILE A 626 5.19 -11.79 2.60
CA ILE A 626 3.85 -11.64 3.17
C ILE A 626 3.23 -10.26 2.88
N GLU A 627 4.05 -9.20 2.76
CA GLU A 627 3.58 -7.85 2.48
C GLU A 627 2.95 -7.73 1.08
N LEU A 628 3.50 -8.46 0.09
CA LEU A 628 3.03 -8.40 -1.29
C LEU A 628 1.60 -8.91 -1.47
N PRO A 629 1.22 -10.15 -1.02
CA PRO A 629 -0.16 -10.62 -1.14
C PRO A 629 -1.13 -9.77 -0.31
N ILE A 630 -0.74 -9.29 0.87
CA ILE A 630 -1.56 -8.37 1.68
C ILE A 630 -1.87 -7.09 0.88
N SER A 631 -0.86 -6.48 0.27
CA SER A 631 -1.03 -5.26 -0.53
C SER A 631 -1.93 -5.49 -1.75
N ARG A 632 -1.80 -6.65 -2.42
CA ARG A 632 -2.67 -7.02 -3.56
C ARG A 632 -4.13 -7.19 -3.14
N ILE A 633 -4.37 -7.91 -2.05
CA ILE A 633 -5.73 -8.11 -1.49
C ILE A 633 -6.31 -6.75 -1.09
N ALA A 634 -5.57 -5.97 -0.30
CA ALA A 634 -6.05 -4.69 0.20
C ALA A 634 -6.37 -3.67 -0.91
N ALA A 635 -5.64 -3.71 -2.03
CA ALA A 635 -5.86 -2.81 -3.17
C ALA A 635 -7.11 -3.20 -4.01
N LYS A 636 -7.45 -4.49 -4.11
CA LYS A 636 -8.42 -4.97 -5.12
C LYS A 636 -9.59 -5.78 -4.56
N ALA A 637 -9.46 -6.44 -3.41
CA ALA A 637 -10.39 -7.48 -2.99
C ALA A 637 -11.78 -7.01 -2.54
N ARG A 638 -11.96 -5.70 -2.31
CA ARG A 638 -13.25 -5.11 -1.89
C ARG A 638 -14.42 -5.50 -2.79
N ALA A 639 -14.25 -5.39 -4.10
CA ALA A 639 -15.32 -5.65 -5.06
C ALA A 639 -15.77 -7.11 -5.07
N VAL A 640 -14.87 -8.04 -4.76
CA VAL A 640 -15.12 -9.48 -4.74
C VAL A 640 -15.47 -10.04 -3.35
N GLY A 641 -15.67 -9.15 -2.35
CA GLY A 641 -16.13 -9.51 -1.02
C GLY A 641 -15.09 -10.21 -0.15
N ILE A 642 -13.80 -9.90 -0.34
CA ILE A 642 -12.72 -10.35 0.54
C ILE A 642 -12.24 -9.15 1.33
N HIS A 643 -12.28 -9.27 2.66
CA HIS A 643 -11.92 -8.21 3.60
C HIS A 643 -10.78 -8.70 4.50
N MET A 644 -9.95 -7.77 4.98
CA MET A 644 -8.81 -8.12 5.81
C MET A 644 -8.77 -7.27 7.08
N ILE A 645 -8.48 -7.90 8.21
CA ILE A 645 -8.24 -7.27 9.50
C ILE A 645 -6.81 -7.63 9.91
N LEU A 646 -5.93 -6.64 9.92
CA LEU A 646 -4.56 -6.80 10.42
C LEU A 646 -4.48 -6.26 11.84
N ALA A 647 -4.02 -7.09 12.78
CA ALA A 647 -3.79 -6.64 14.14
C ALA A 647 -2.32 -6.74 14.53
N THR A 648 -1.88 -5.85 15.43
CA THR A 648 -0.51 -5.88 15.98
C THR A 648 -0.44 -5.25 17.36
N GLN A 649 0.44 -5.79 18.19
CA GLN A 649 0.81 -5.20 19.49
C GLN A 649 2.07 -4.32 19.39
N ARG A 650 2.72 -4.30 18.21
CA ARG A 650 3.95 -3.55 17.92
C ARG A 650 3.69 -2.49 16.85
N PRO A 651 3.20 -1.31 17.21
CA PRO A 651 2.92 -0.23 16.28
C PRO A 651 4.20 0.50 15.84
N ASP A 652 5.13 -0.23 15.23
CA ASP A 652 6.38 0.31 14.68
C ASP A 652 6.20 0.64 13.19
N THR A 653 6.93 1.64 12.70
CA THR A 653 6.97 2.05 11.30
C THR A 653 7.50 0.96 10.35
N LYS A 654 8.27 0.01 10.87
CA LYS A 654 8.71 -1.18 10.11
C LYS A 654 7.58 -2.18 9.88
N VAL A 655 6.57 -2.20 10.75
CA VAL A 655 5.40 -3.08 10.68
C VAL A 655 4.25 -2.35 9.98
N ILE A 656 3.93 -1.15 10.43
CA ILE A 656 2.88 -0.29 9.85
C ILE A 656 3.53 0.65 8.84
N THR A 657 3.87 0.11 7.68
CA THR A 657 4.51 0.84 6.57
C THR A 657 3.53 1.82 5.91
N GLY A 658 4.05 2.77 5.12
CA GLY A 658 3.23 3.67 4.30
C GLY A 658 2.28 2.92 3.37
N THR A 659 2.74 1.80 2.77
CA THR A 659 1.93 0.92 1.91
C THR A 659 0.76 0.29 2.68
N ILE A 660 0.99 -0.18 3.90
CA ILE A 660 -0.08 -0.71 4.75
C ILE A 660 -1.09 0.39 5.10
N LYS A 661 -0.61 1.58 5.51
CA LYS A 661 -1.49 2.70 5.86
C LYS A 661 -2.37 3.19 4.70
N SER A 662 -1.84 3.24 3.49
CA SER A 662 -2.60 3.67 2.30
C SER A 662 -3.71 2.67 1.93
N ASN A 663 -3.48 1.38 2.16
CA ASN A 663 -4.41 0.32 1.83
C ASN A 663 -5.39 -0.04 2.97
N PHE A 664 -5.07 0.37 4.22
CA PHE A 664 -5.90 0.21 5.41
C PHE A 664 -6.34 1.57 5.96
N PRO A 665 -7.28 2.24 5.28
CA PRO A 665 -7.69 3.58 5.67
C PRO A 665 -8.51 3.62 6.96
N SER A 666 -9.16 2.50 7.34
CA SER A 666 -9.87 2.38 8.60
C SER A 666 -8.97 1.76 9.66
N ARG A 667 -8.91 2.40 10.83
CA ARG A 667 -7.93 2.04 11.86
C ARG A 667 -8.52 2.14 13.25
N ILE A 668 -8.15 1.19 14.09
CA ILE A 668 -8.48 1.16 15.51
C ILE A 668 -7.19 1.19 16.32
N ALA A 669 -7.04 2.17 17.19
CA ALA A 669 -5.94 2.24 18.12
C ALA A 669 -6.46 2.09 19.56
N PHE A 670 -6.12 0.99 20.21
CA PHE A 670 -6.19 0.86 21.66
C PHE A 670 -5.06 1.67 22.31
N LYS A 671 -5.04 1.74 23.65
CA LYS A 671 -3.97 2.46 24.35
C LYS A 671 -2.59 2.00 23.90
N VAL A 672 -1.74 2.96 23.61
CA VAL A 672 -0.31 2.78 23.31
C VAL A 672 0.55 3.55 24.29
N MET A 673 1.85 3.24 24.38
CA MET A 673 2.75 3.83 25.39
C MET A 673 3.21 5.23 24.95
N SER A 674 3.45 5.45 23.66
CA SER A 674 4.01 6.70 23.16
C SER A 674 3.08 7.45 22.21
N GLN A 675 3.28 8.77 22.10
CA GLN A 675 2.61 9.60 21.11
C GLN A 675 3.04 9.24 19.68
N ILE A 676 4.26 8.73 19.51
CA ILE A 676 4.79 8.30 18.22
C ILE A 676 4.00 7.10 17.73
N ASP A 677 3.73 6.11 18.61
CA ASP A 677 2.94 4.93 18.26
C ASP A 677 1.51 5.33 17.83
N SER A 678 0.91 6.31 18.54
CA SER A 678 -0.40 6.84 18.14
C SER A 678 -0.38 7.41 16.72
N ARG A 679 0.64 8.20 16.38
CA ARG A 679 0.82 8.75 15.02
C ARG A 679 1.13 7.66 13.99
N THR A 680 1.88 6.64 14.37
CA THR A 680 2.15 5.51 13.48
C THR A 680 0.86 4.79 13.08
N ILE A 681 -0.11 4.65 14.00
CA ILE A 681 -1.39 3.99 13.71
C ILE A 681 -2.38 4.95 13.04
N LEU A 682 -2.64 6.11 13.66
CA LEU A 682 -3.78 7.00 13.34
C LEU A 682 -3.40 8.25 12.54
N ASP A 683 -2.10 8.49 12.29
CA ASP A 683 -1.53 9.76 11.79
C ASP A 683 -1.75 10.95 12.75
N THR A 684 -2.46 10.76 13.86
CA THR A 684 -2.78 11.75 14.87
C THR A 684 -2.38 11.29 16.29
N PRO A 685 -2.07 12.20 17.21
CA PRO A 685 -1.85 11.85 18.61
C PRO A 685 -3.18 11.54 19.32
N GLY A 686 -3.11 10.89 20.48
CA GLY A 686 -4.27 10.70 21.35
C GLY A 686 -4.46 9.27 21.86
N ALA A 687 -4.02 8.23 21.14
CA ALA A 687 -4.12 6.86 21.64
C ALA A 687 -3.22 6.59 22.88
N ASN A 688 -2.17 7.37 23.06
CA ASN A 688 -1.35 7.34 24.29
C ASN A 688 -2.07 7.93 25.52
N ARG A 689 -3.13 8.73 25.32
CA ARG A 689 -3.93 9.36 26.36
C ARG A 689 -5.20 8.56 26.71
N LEU A 690 -5.36 7.35 26.15
CA LEU A 690 -6.48 6.46 26.49
C LEU A 690 -6.29 5.84 27.88
N ILE A 691 -7.39 5.46 28.53
CA ILE A 691 -7.37 4.84 29.84
C ILE A 691 -6.78 3.41 29.78
N GLY A 692 -7.04 2.69 28.68
CA GLY A 692 -6.79 1.26 28.51
C GLY A 692 -8.00 0.42 28.77
N LYS A 693 -7.86 -0.91 28.96
CA LYS A 693 -8.96 -1.84 29.23
C LYS A 693 -10.10 -1.75 28.19
N GLY A 694 -9.73 -1.67 26.91
CA GLY A 694 -10.70 -1.59 25.81
C GLY A 694 -11.10 -0.18 25.38
N ASP A 695 -10.57 0.87 26.02
CA ASP A 695 -10.72 2.24 25.52
C ASP A 695 -9.89 2.43 24.25
N MET A 696 -10.50 2.91 23.18
CA MET A 696 -9.90 2.96 21.84
C MET A 696 -10.32 4.20 21.07
N LEU A 697 -9.48 4.57 20.10
CA LEU A 697 -9.79 5.55 19.05
C LEU A 697 -10.05 4.82 17.74
N VAL A 698 -11.17 5.12 17.10
CA VAL A 698 -11.62 4.48 15.86
C VAL A 698 -11.69 5.52 14.76
N LEU A 699 -10.89 5.36 13.72
CA LEU A 699 -10.88 6.14 12.49
C LEU A 699 -11.49 5.29 11.38
N ILE A 700 -12.64 5.70 10.87
CA ILE A 700 -13.34 5.00 9.77
C ILE A 700 -13.15 5.80 8.48
N THR A 701 -13.03 5.11 7.36
CA THR A 701 -12.96 5.71 6.02
C THR A 701 -14.07 6.75 5.83
N GLY A 702 -13.67 7.98 5.48
CA GLY A 702 -14.59 9.11 5.31
C GLY A 702 -14.74 10.00 6.55
N SER A 703 -14.16 9.63 7.70
CA SER A 703 -14.07 10.50 8.88
C SER A 703 -12.73 11.23 8.89
N SER A 704 -12.76 12.53 9.16
CA SER A 704 -11.55 13.36 9.29
C SER A 704 -10.84 13.18 10.64
N GLU A 705 -11.57 12.76 11.67
CA GLU A 705 -11.05 12.61 13.03
C GLU A 705 -11.47 11.28 13.67
N PRO A 706 -10.62 10.72 14.55
CA PRO A 706 -10.94 9.48 15.23
C PRO A 706 -11.99 9.70 16.33
N THR A 707 -12.97 8.80 16.38
CA THR A 707 -13.99 8.75 17.41
C THR A 707 -13.50 7.89 18.58
N ARG A 708 -13.66 8.37 19.82
CA ARG A 708 -13.39 7.58 21.03
C ARG A 708 -14.54 6.63 21.31
N VAL A 709 -14.20 5.36 21.51
CA VAL A 709 -15.17 4.28 21.73
C VAL A 709 -14.65 3.39 22.87
N GLN A 710 -15.51 3.05 23.82
CA GLN A 710 -15.22 1.98 24.76
C GLN A 710 -15.61 0.65 24.13
N CYS A 711 -14.64 -0.24 23.94
CA CYS A 711 -14.84 -1.56 23.37
C CYS A 711 -15.86 -2.38 24.19
N ALA A 712 -16.72 -3.09 23.50
CA ALA A 712 -17.58 -4.08 24.11
C ALA A 712 -16.72 -5.23 24.68
N PHE A 713 -16.93 -5.52 25.95
CA PHE A 713 -16.24 -6.62 26.62
C PHE A 713 -16.97 -7.94 26.33
N VAL A 714 -16.20 -8.88 25.83
CA VAL A 714 -16.60 -10.28 25.70
C VAL A 714 -15.47 -11.13 26.28
N ASP A 715 -15.81 -11.93 27.28
CA ASP A 715 -14.85 -12.79 27.98
C ASP A 715 -14.56 -14.07 27.18
N THR A 716 -13.41 -14.70 27.43
CA THR A 716 -13.05 -15.96 26.76
C THR A 716 -14.09 -17.08 26.95
N PRO A 717 -14.65 -17.31 28.17
CA PRO A 717 -15.73 -18.27 28.35
C PRO A 717 -17.00 -17.98 27.51
N GLU A 718 -17.35 -16.69 27.32
CA GLU A 718 -18.50 -16.32 26.48
C GLU A 718 -18.25 -16.67 25.00
N VAL A 719 -17.04 -16.41 24.53
CA VAL A 719 -16.62 -16.81 23.18
C VAL A 719 -16.64 -18.33 23.04
N GLU A 720 -16.18 -19.06 24.07
CA GLU A 720 -16.20 -20.52 24.09
C GLU A 720 -17.63 -21.08 24.02
N ASP A 721 -18.56 -20.51 24.78
CA ASP A 721 -19.97 -20.90 24.77
C ASP A 721 -20.62 -20.68 23.39
N ILE A 722 -20.33 -19.51 22.74
CA ILE A 722 -20.82 -19.20 21.39
C ILE A 722 -20.24 -20.20 20.37
N VAL A 723 -18.95 -20.45 20.42
CA VAL A 723 -18.27 -21.35 19.48
C VAL A 723 -18.75 -22.80 19.68
N ASN A 724 -18.93 -23.24 20.90
CA ASN A 724 -19.50 -24.56 21.22
C ASN A 724 -20.95 -24.68 20.71
N TYR A 725 -21.78 -23.65 20.94
CA TYR A 725 -23.15 -23.61 20.45
C TYR A 725 -23.25 -23.75 18.93
N VAL A 726 -22.38 -23.07 18.21
CA VAL A 726 -22.29 -23.18 16.74
C VAL A 726 -21.73 -24.54 16.33
N GLY A 727 -20.65 -25.00 16.98
CA GLY A 727 -19.90 -26.20 16.61
C GLY A 727 -20.67 -27.51 16.73
N VAL A 728 -21.67 -27.58 17.64
CA VAL A 728 -22.52 -28.79 17.83
C VAL A 728 -23.65 -28.90 16.81
N GLN A 729 -23.92 -27.85 16.02
CA GLN A 729 -24.97 -27.86 15.01
C GLN A 729 -24.55 -28.65 13.75
N VAL A 730 -25.55 -28.93 12.89
CA VAL A 730 -25.27 -29.55 11.59
C VAL A 730 -24.37 -28.62 10.78
N ALA A 731 -23.30 -29.17 10.24
CA ALA A 731 -22.24 -28.43 9.53
C ALA A 731 -22.06 -28.92 8.10
N TYR A 732 -21.30 -28.19 7.30
CA TYR A 732 -20.83 -28.66 6.00
C TYR A 732 -19.93 -29.90 6.17
N PRO A 733 -19.80 -30.76 5.14
CA PRO A 733 -18.93 -31.94 5.21
C PRO A 733 -17.46 -31.57 5.51
N THR A 734 -16.98 -30.48 4.93
CA THR A 734 -15.62 -29.95 5.09
C THR A 734 -15.64 -28.47 5.36
N ALA A 735 -14.50 -27.92 5.79
CA ALA A 735 -14.26 -26.47 5.78
C ALA A 735 -14.36 -25.92 4.35
N TYR A 736 -14.52 -24.61 4.20
CA TYR A 736 -14.43 -23.94 2.88
C TYR A 736 -13.00 -24.03 2.36
N LEU A 737 -12.79 -24.73 1.23
CA LEU A 737 -11.47 -24.92 0.65
C LEU A 737 -11.10 -23.72 -0.23
N LEU A 738 -9.96 -23.12 0.06
CA LEU A 738 -9.34 -22.11 -0.78
C LEU A 738 -8.64 -22.76 -1.98
N PRO A 739 -8.39 -22.03 -3.07
CA PRO A 739 -7.59 -22.51 -4.19
C PRO A 739 -6.19 -22.94 -3.75
N GLU A 740 -5.66 -23.98 -4.37
CA GLU A 740 -4.29 -24.42 -4.11
C GLU A 740 -3.29 -23.38 -4.61
N TYR A 741 -2.31 -23.01 -3.79
CA TYR A 741 -1.22 -22.11 -4.14
C TYR A 741 0.06 -22.90 -4.37
N ILE A 742 0.67 -22.72 -5.53
CA ILE A 742 1.95 -23.29 -5.92
C ILE A 742 2.94 -22.13 -5.98
N GLY A 743 3.91 -22.09 -5.08
CA GLY A 743 4.95 -21.07 -5.07
C GLY A 743 5.78 -21.08 -6.37
N GLU A 744 6.23 -19.91 -6.83
CA GLU A 744 7.03 -19.76 -8.06
C GLU A 744 8.38 -20.51 -8.03
N GLY A 745 8.75 -21.11 -6.89
CA GLY A 745 9.99 -21.87 -6.68
C GLY A 745 9.85 -23.39 -6.66
N GLY A 746 8.66 -23.97 -6.81
CA GLY A 746 8.46 -25.42 -6.82
C GLY A 746 8.79 -26.16 -5.50
N GLU A 747 9.03 -25.41 -4.42
CA GLU A 747 9.18 -25.97 -3.08
C GLU A 747 7.79 -26.08 -2.44
N SER A 748 7.20 -27.28 -2.48
CA SER A 748 6.16 -27.63 -1.51
C SER A 748 6.83 -27.60 -0.13
N PHE A 749 6.51 -26.58 0.67
CA PHE A 749 6.87 -26.54 2.10
C PHE A 749 6.07 -27.62 2.84
N SER A 750 6.51 -28.84 2.75
CA SER A 750 6.28 -29.87 3.74
C SER A 750 7.56 -30.70 3.83
N ALA A 751 8.49 -30.20 4.68
CA ALA A 751 9.50 -31.06 5.29
C ALA A 751 8.82 -31.96 6.34
N GLY A 752 7.76 -32.65 5.96
CA GLY A 752 7.27 -33.81 6.62
C GLY A 752 7.96 -35.01 5.94
N THR A 753 8.59 -35.89 6.71
CA THR A 753 9.02 -37.20 6.26
C THR A 753 7.96 -37.79 5.36
N VAL A 754 8.29 -37.98 4.07
CA VAL A 754 7.40 -38.59 3.09
C VAL A 754 7.09 -39.99 3.60
N ASP A 755 5.85 -40.20 4.06
CA ASP A 755 5.41 -41.50 4.58
C ASP A 755 5.16 -42.40 3.39
N LEU A 756 6.06 -43.37 3.21
CA LEU A 756 5.95 -44.40 2.16
C LEU A 756 4.81 -45.39 2.41
N SER A 757 4.08 -45.29 3.55
CA SER A 757 2.91 -46.12 3.83
C SER A 757 1.64 -45.67 3.08
N ASP A 758 1.57 -44.38 2.70
CA ASP A 758 0.46 -43.82 1.89
C ASP A 758 0.97 -43.39 0.49
N ARG A 759 1.25 -44.43 -0.34
CA ARG A 759 1.76 -44.23 -1.70
C ARG A 759 0.65 -43.88 -2.68
N ASP A 760 0.96 -42.98 -3.61
CA ASP A 760 0.04 -42.67 -4.72
C ASP A 760 -0.21 -43.96 -5.57
N PRO A 761 -1.44 -44.23 -5.98
CA PRO A 761 -1.76 -45.40 -6.83
C PRO A 761 -0.92 -45.51 -8.11
N LEU A 762 -0.37 -44.41 -8.62
CA LEU A 762 0.50 -44.37 -9.80
C LEU A 762 2.00 -44.52 -9.47
N PHE A 763 2.36 -44.77 -8.20
CA PHE A 763 3.77 -44.84 -7.79
C PHE A 763 4.57 -45.91 -8.54
N ASP A 764 4.07 -47.15 -8.60
CA ASP A 764 4.75 -48.26 -9.24
C ASP A 764 4.92 -48.02 -10.76
N GLU A 765 3.89 -47.48 -11.41
CA GLU A 765 3.95 -47.18 -12.85
C GLU A 765 4.88 -45.99 -13.15
N ALA A 766 4.91 -44.96 -12.27
CA ALA A 766 5.83 -43.84 -12.39
C ALA A 766 7.28 -44.28 -12.17
N ALA A 767 7.54 -45.18 -11.22
CA ALA A 767 8.86 -45.75 -10.98
C ALA A 767 9.39 -46.48 -12.23
N ARG A 768 8.55 -47.38 -12.82
CA ARG A 768 8.92 -48.10 -14.06
C ARG A 768 9.18 -47.12 -15.21
N LEU A 769 8.34 -46.11 -15.39
CA LEU A 769 8.51 -45.12 -16.44
C LEU A 769 9.88 -44.40 -16.33
N ILE A 770 10.24 -43.96 -15.12
CA ILE A 770 11.48 -43.22 -14.86
C ILE A 770 12.72 -44.11 -15.05
N VAL A 771 12.67 -45.37 -14.59
CA VAL A 771 13.80 -46.30 -14.75
C VAL A 771 13.93 -46.71 -16.20
N ILE A 772 12.86 -46.95 -16.96
CA ILE A 772 12.92 -47.31 -18.40
C ILE A 772 13.51 -46.10 -19.20
N GLN A 773 13.12 -44.88 -18.86
CA GLN A 773 13.57 -43.69 -19.61
C GLN A 773 14.88 -43.11 -19.10
N GLN A 774 15.35 -43.59 -17.94
CA GLN A 774 16.56 -43.05 -17.26
C GLN A 774 16.54 -41.55 -17.13
N GLN A 775 15.34 -40.97 -16.87
CA GLN A 775 15.15 -39.54 -16.75
C GLN A 775 14.16 -39.19 -15.62
N GLY A 776 14.67 -38.73 -14.50
CA GLY A 776 13.92 -38.26 -13.33
C GLY A 776 13.27 -36.88 -13.55
N SER A 777 12.28 -36.78 -14.44
CA SER A 777 11.64 -35.53 -14.80
C SER A 777 10.16 -35.51 -14.41
N THR A 778 9.78 -34.55 -13.56
CA THR A 778 8.37 -34.29 -13.16
C THR A 778 7.47 -34.06 -14.38
N SER A 779 7.97 -33.36 -15.39
CA SER A 779 7.23 -33.07 -16.63
C SER A 779 7.02 -34.33 -17.50
N LEU A 780 7.85 -35.35 -17.33
CA LEU A 780 7.67 -36.64 -17.99
C LEU A 780 6.47 -37.37 -17.38
N ILE A 781 6.39 -37.42 -16.06
CA ILE A 781 5.28 -38.01 -15.30
C ILE A 781 3.96 -37.31 -15.65
N GLN A 782 3.96 -35.96 -15.63
CA GLN A 782 2.78 -35.20 -15.99
C GLN A 782 2.21 -35.56 -17.37
N ARG A 783 3.08 -35.55 -18.39
CA ARG A 783 2.64 -35.84 -19.78
C ARG A 783 2.18 -37.25 -19.97
N LYS A 784 2.84 -38.22 -19.31
CA LYS A 784 2.51 -39.64 -19.49
C LYS A 784 1.22 -40.03 -18.82
N PHE A 785 0.98 -39.52 -17.58
CA PHE A 785 -0.19 -39.89 -16.79
C PHE A 785 -1.33 -38.83 -16.85
N ALA A 786 -1.14 -37.75 -17.60
CA ALA A 786 -2.09 -36.65 -17.72
C ALA A 786 -2.55 -36.10 -16.35
N ILE A 787 -1.61 -35.99 -15.38
CA ILE A 787 -1.85 -35.52 -14.00
C ILE A 787 -1.31 -34.11 -13.79
N GLY A 788 -1.85 -33.40 -12.78
CA GLY A 788 -1.38 -32.06 -12.41
C GLY A 788 0.07 -32.06 -11.89
N TYR A 789 0.74 -30.93 -12.00
CA TYR A 789 2.17 -30.76 -11.61
C TYR A 789 2.44 -31.18 -10.17
N ASN A 790 1.53 -30.85 -9.24
CA ASN A 790 1.69 -31.16 -7.82
C ASN A 790 1.65 -32.67 -7.53
N ARG A 791 0.73 -33.38 -8.18
CA ARG A 791 0.66 -34.83 -8.03
C ARG A 791 1.89 -35.49 -8.63
N ALA A 792 2.38 -34.97 -9.76
CA ALA A 792 3.64 -35.46 -10.36
C ALA A 792 4.85 -35.10 -9.48
N GLY A 793 4.85 -33.95 -8.82
CA GLY A 793 5.85 -33.55 -7.84
C GLY A 793 5.88 -34.47 -6.62
N ARG A 794 4.73 -34.74 -5.99
CA ARG A 794 4.61 -35.71 -4.88
C ARG A 794 5.06 -37.11 -5.26
N LEU A 795 4.73 -37.56 -6.45
CA LEU A 795 5.24 -38.83 -6.98
C LEU A 795 6.76 -38.83 -7.08
N MET A 796 7.36 -37.72 -7.56
CA MET A 796 8.82 -37.59 -7.62
C MET A 796 9.46 -37.60 -6.22
N ASP A 797 8.83 -36.99 -5.24
CA ASP A 797 9.33 -36.95 -3.85
C ASP A 797 9.19 -38.33 -3.17
N GLN A 798 8.11 -39.06 -3.45
CA GLN A 798 7.96 -40.45 -3.03
C GLN A 798 9.00 -41.35 -3.68
N LEU A 799 9.34 -41.13 -4.95
CA LEU A 799 10.38 -41.90 -5.67
C LEU A 799 11.79 -41.56 -5.13
N GLU A 800 12.03 -40.33 -4.65
CA GLU A 800 13.26 -39.94 -3.95
C GLU A 800 13.34 -40.64 -2.58
N ALA A 801 12.27 -40.57 -1.78
CA ALA A 801 12.21 -41.24 -0.48
C ALA A 801 12.39 -42.77 -0.57
N ALA A 802 11.95 -43.37 -1.68
CA ALA A 802 12.16 -44.77 -1.99
C ALA A 802 13.54 -45.07 -2.55
N GLY A 803 14.41 -44.07 -2.81
CA GLY A 803 15.75 -44.27 -3.35
C GLY A 803 15.81 -44.62 -4.83
N ILE A 804 14.75 -44.34 -5.60
CA ILE A 804 14.68 -44.58 -7.04
C ILE A 804 15.31 -43.42 -7.82
N VAL A 805 15.13 -42.19 -7.34
CA VAL A 805 15.74 -40.99 -7.91
C VAL A 805 16.57 -40.26 -6.86
N GLY A 806 17.56 -39.49 -7.28
CA GLY A 806 18.39 -38.67 -6.44
C GLY A 806 17.68 -37.38 -5.99
N PRO A 807 18.33 -36.59 -5.10
CA PRO A 807 17.77 -35.35 -4.56
C PRO A 807 17.50 -34.32 -5.64
N PHE A 808 16.64 -33.34 -5.31
CA PHE A 808 16.25 -32.27 -6.20
C PHE A 808 17.45 -31.37 -6.53
N GLU A 809 17.76 -31.18 -7.81
CA GLU A 809 18.86 -30.35 -8.33
C GLU A 809 18.36 -29.11 -9.08
N GLY A 810 17.28 -28.47 -8.59
CA GLY A 810 16.70 -27.28 -9.23
C GLY A 810 15.99 -27.60 -10.57
N SER A 811 16.27 -26.86 -11.63
CA SER A 811 15.59 -27.03 -12.94
C SER A 811 16.03 -28.23 -13.77
N LYS A 812 17.01 -29.02 -13.30
CA LYS A 812 17.49 -30.21 -13.99
C LYS A 812 16.66 -31.43 -13.62
N ALA A 813 16.56 -32.40 -14.53
CA ALA A 813 15.99 -33.69 -14.22
C ALA A 813 16.82 -34.40 -13.12
N ARG A 814 16.15 -34.99 -12.11
CA ARG A 814 16.83 -35.71 -11.02
C ARG A 814 17.57 -36.94 -11.57
N GLN A 815 18.67 -37.28 -10.99
CA GLN A 815 19.43 -38.45 -11.38
C GLN A 815 18.66 -39.73 -11.04
N VAL A 816 18.56 -40.69 -11.95
CA VAL A 816 17.98 -42.02 -11.69
C VAL A 816 19.03 -42.89 -11.05
N LEU A 817 18.76 -43.39 -9.86
CA LEU A 817 19.70 -44.22 -9.06
C LEU A 817 19.65 -45.70 -9.42
N ILE A 818 18.54 -46.16 -9.95
CA ILE A 818 18.33 -47.56 -10.38
C ILE A 818 18.53 -47.68 -11.89
N GLN A 819 19.41 -48.55 -12.34
CA GLN A 819 19.82 -48.67 -13.74
C GLN A 819 18.99 -49.69 -14.56
N ASP A 820 18.38 -50.64 -13.89
CA ASP A 820 17.68 -51.74 -14.54
C ASP A 820 16.33 -52.05 -13.89
N GLU A 821 15.42 -52.65 -14.67
CA GLU A 821 14.05 -52.95 -14.27
C GLU A 821 13.99 -54.10 -13.25
N TYR A 822 14.97 -55.01 -13.25
CA TYR A 822 15.04 -56.11 -12.30
C TYR A 822 15.34 -55.60 -10.87
N SER A 823 16.30 -54.70 -10.72
CA SER A 823 16.60 -54.06 -9.44
C SER A 823 15.43 -53.24 -8.93
N LEU A 824 14.70 -52.56 -9.83
CA LEU A 824 13.48 -51.86 -9.48
C LEU A 824 12.40 -52.78 -8.92
N GLU A 825 12.12 -53.92 -9.57
CA GLU A 825 11.09 -54.87 -9.13
C GLU A 825 11.46 -55.49 -7.76
N GLN A 826 12.77 -55.72 -7.50
CA GLN A 826 13.23 -56.18 -6.17
C GLN A 826 12.93 -55.11 -5.11
N LEU A 827 13.19 -53.83 -5.40
CA LEU A 827 12.92 -52.74 -4.48
C LEU A 827 11.40 -52.59 -4.25
N LEU A 828 10.60 -52.53 -5.30
CA LEU A 828 9.14 -52.45 -5.18
C LEU A 828 8.54 -53.56 -4.36
N ASN A 829 9.07 -54.80 -4.48
CA ASN A 829 8.64 -55.93 -3.67
C ASN A 829 9.10 -55.83 -2.21
N SER A 830 10.22 -55.17 -1.91
CA SER A 830 10.68 -54.93 -0.54
C SER A 830 9.91 -53.80 0.16
N LEU A 831 9.26 -52.92 -0.61
CA LEU A 831 8.45 -51.83 -0.11
C LEU A 831 6.97 -52.24 0.07
N LYS A 832 6.52 -53.39 -0.44
CA LYS A 832 5.20 -53.94 -0.18
C LYS A 832 5.14 -54.56 1.19
#